data_7d0d5d0af67a62644bd1ff487618cb17
#
_entry.id   7d0d5d0af67a62644bd1ff487618cb17
#
_cell.length_a   1.000
_cell.length_b   1.000
_cell.length_c   1.000
_cell.angle_alpha   90.00
_cell.angle_beta   90.00
_cell.angle_gamma   90.00
#
_symmetry.space_group_name_H-M   'P 1'
#
loop_
_entity.id
_entity.type
_entity.pdbx_description
1 polymer ?
#
loop_
_entity_poly.entity_id
_entity_poly.type
_entity_poly.pdbx_seq_one_letter_code
_entity_poly.pdbx_strand_id
1 'polypeptide(L)'
;MIFLNVSYCKVILVLTLLFYIGHSQKVSAQNPNVLVIVADDLGLDALDPSDYGFTVTTSPTTPYVQSLKNTGVSFLNTWATPQCTTTRASILSGKYGIKSGVRNVPDNLDLTHESLFTYLNNNLTTNYAKGVIGKWHISNPENINHPYEHGADFYEGVISGVISDYYSWGKVDENGNTSVVNEYVTQHFTNSAINWVANQTDPWFLWLSHIAPHSPFHVPPSGTYTQTNVSNNRGKYLAAVESLDFYIGELLNSMDQATKDNTVIIFIGDNGTPNGVARYFPSGHNKATMYEGGLRVPMIISGNGVTRQGELESGLVQVNDIYATVVELISNDLEGGIYNSYSVASALTAQNTITRPYIYSDYIDTGVEYWAIRNDTYKVIENGNGDVEFYNVVNDLEENIDLTQFLTNEEAYILSQLRAEAAFIRNDWSCIDQILNGTETTTDDCTNCPTDLLNFTNIGCCDNPTEPTVYYEYVESVSRKVYTNNYPDHDFCYNNASNVPAPAYHDLNMPLVPALTGNTTSIIANTGRPLTTFGVALNGVIIAPAPALPFVFLNTNTNQYNWDWVFEPTNNQGAGSGNVSLDCASAHSSTAHGYHYHGEMFSYLENETTGITSATTATEITQVGWAADGFPILYKFGPDATGTLKSLQPSYKLKDGERPGDGISEPCGPYTGKYTNDYEYSVGLGDLDECNGINSSITLNTANGSETFTYFYVVTSTFPQLPRCFVGTRDTTFADPQITGTDNDGDGFIEAFDCDDTNAIINPLATEIPGNSIDENCDLSLTLSIKTYEDFKLQVYPNPSASMLRLISNFELEYSLKFYDLAGKLIFQKDNSPEFISIEHLPKGVYFLKIFFDNFSQTHKIIKKY
;
A
#
# COMPACT_ATOMS: atom_id res chain seq x y z
N MET A 1 2.91 -69.34 -32.07
CA MET A 1 3.93 -68.70 -31.24
C MET A 1 3.73 -67.14 -31.25
N ILE A 2 2.51 -66.65 -30.90
CA ILE A 2 2.14 -65.28 -30.75
C ILE A 2 0.98 -65.17 -29.75
N PHE A 3 1.23 -65.48 -28.50
CA PHE A 3 0.21 -65.30 -27.44
C PHE A 3 0.87 -65.20 -26.02
N LEU A 4 2.00 -64.49 -25.87
CA LEU A 4 2.64 -64.40 -24.55
C LEU A 4 3.25 -63.03 -24.24
N ASN A 5 2.79 -61.94 -24.84
CA ASN A 5 3.37 -60.61 -24.58
C ASN A 5 2.39 -59.51 -24.17
N VAL A 6 1.13 -59.81 -23.87
CA VAL A 6 0.14 -58.79 -23.48
C VAL A 6 -0.06 -58.73 -21.95
N SER A 7 0.30 -59.77 -21.21
CA SER A 7 0.10 -59.80 -19.75
C SER A 7 1.24 -59.11 -18.98
N TYR A 8 2.47 -59.13 -19.50
CA TYR A 8 3.59 -58.48 -18.78
C TYR A 8 3.59 -56.96 -18.91
N CYS A 9 3.13 -56.37 -20.02
CA CYS A 9 3.00 -54.93 -20.17
C CYS A 9 1.91 -54.30 -19.27
N LYS A 10 0.84 -55.02 -18.94
CA LYS A 10 -0.21 -54.52 -18.03
C LYS A 10 0.19 -54.55 -16.57
N VAL A 11 1.03 -55.50 -16.16
CA VAL A 11 1.52 -55.60 -14.78
C VAL A 11 2.62 -54.51 -14.51
N ILE A 12 3.45 -54.23 -15.49
CA ILE A 12 4.45 -53.15 -15.37
C ILE A 12 3.77 -51.78 -15.40
N LEU A 13 2.72 -51.57 -16.19
CA LEU A 13 1.97 -50.31 -16.22
C LEU A 13 1.16 -50.07 -14.94
N VAL A 14 0.65 -51.13 -14.30
CA VAL A 14 -0.07 -51.03 -13.02
C VAL A 14 0.92 -50.82 -11.86
N LEU A 15 2.13 -51.41 -11.90
CA LEU A 15 3.15 -51.19 -10.89
C LEU A 15 3.81 -49.80 -11.03
N THR A 16 3.98 -49.24 -12.22
CA THR A 16 4.43 -47.85 -12.41
C THR A 16 3.33 -46.84 -12.08
N LEU A 17 2.04 -47.11 -12.31
CA LEU A 17 0.96 -46.23 -11.84
C LEU A 17 0.78 -46.29 -10.31
N LEU A 18 1.00 -47.45 -9.67
CA LEU A 18 0.96 -47.56 -8.22
C LEU A 18 2.18 -46.88 -7.53
N PHE A 19 3.31 -46.80 -8.21
CA PHE A 19 4.44 -46.01 -7.71
C PHE A 19 4.27 -44.50 -7.90
N TYR A 20 3.43 -44.04 -8.86
CA TYR A 20 3.09 -42.64 -9.05
C TYR A 20 1.92 -42.15 -8.19
N ILE A 21 1.09 -43.04 -7.66
CA ILE A 21 -0.03 -42.69 -6.76
C ILE A 21 0.40 -42.66 -5.28
N GLY A 22 1.64 -43.15 -4.98
CA GLY A 22 2.15 -43.28 -3.61
C GLY A 22 2.90 -42.05 -3.04
N HIS A 23 3.09 -40.97 -3.79
CA HIS A 23 3.88 -39.84 -3.33
C HIS A 23 3.27 -38.50 -3.67
N SER A 24 1.97 -38.31 -3.48
CA SER A 24 1.44 -36.98 -3.12
C SER A 24 1.17 -36.98 -1.61
N GLN A 25 2.20 -37.11 -0.82
CA GLN A 25 2.15 -36.45 0.47
C GLN A 25 1.95 -34.96 0.12
N LYS A 26 0.77 -34.42 0.47
CA LYS A 26 0.69 -32.99 0.77
C LYS A 26 1.76 -32.79 1.85
N VAL A 27 2.93 -32.28 1.46
CA VAL A 27 3.81 -31.60 2.40
C VAL A 27 2.89 -30.51 2.95
N SER A 28 2.42 -30.70 4.16
CA SER A 28 1.89 -29.63 4.97
C SER A 28 3.00 -28.58 4.90
N ALA A 29 2.71 -27.39 4.40
CA ALA A 29 3.68 -26.30 4.40
C ALA A 29 4.13 -26.17 5.86
N GLN A 30 5.33 -26.60 6.15
CA GLN A 30 5.91 -26.48 7.46
C GLN A 30 6.19 -24.97 7.62
N ASN A 31 5.73 -24.36 8.70
CA ASN A 31 6.02 -22.96 8.98
C ASN A 31 7.53 -22.75 8.94
N PRO A 32 8.09 -21.81 8.15
CA PRO A 32 9.52 -21.70 7.98
C PRO A 32 10.20 -21.22 9.27
N ASN A 33 11.40 -21.68 9.52
CA ASN A 33 12.28 -21.01 10.46
C ASN A 33 12.76 -19.69 9.87
N VAL A 34 13.02 -18.71 10.72
CA VAL A 34 13.56 -17.42 10.29
C VAL A 34 14.82 -17.09 11.11
N LEU A 35 15.91 -16.85 10.41
CA LEU A 35 17.19 -16.42 10.98
C LEU A 35 17.51 -15.01 10.52
N VAL A 36 17.49 -14.04 11.42
CA VAL A 36 17.94 -12.67 11.16
C VAL A 36 19.35 -12.50 11.71
N ILE A 37 20.33 -12.26 10.83
CA ILE A 37 21.73 -12.03 11.19
C ILE A 37 22.02 -10.55 11.03
N VAL A 38 22.31 -9.88 12.14
CA VAL A 38 22.65 -8.45 12.17
C VAL A 38 24.16 -8.27 12.38
N ALA A 39 24.81 -7.58 11.44
CA ALA A 39 26.19 -7.16 11.53
C ALA A 39 26.27 -5.70 12.00
N ASP A 40 27.04 -5.44 13.07
CA ASP A 40 27.12 -4.12 13.70
C ASP A 40 28.17 -3.24 13.03
N ASP A 41 27.78 -2.06 12.56
CA ASP A 41 28.66 -1.13 11.82
C ASP A 41 29.11 -1.64 10.43
N LEU A 42 28.25 -2.37 9.74
CA LEU A 42 28.53 -2.87 8.40
C LEU A 42 27.75 -2.09 7.34
N GLY A 43 28.34 -1.03 6.81
CA GLY A 43 27.84 -0.32 5.64
C GLY A 43 28.09 -1.06 4.33
N LEU A 44 27.38 -0.66 3.30
CA LEU A 44 27.51 -1.26 1.95
C LEU A 44 28.92 -1.16 1.37
N ASP A 45 29.66 -0.09 1.71
CA ASP A 45 31.02 0.18 1.22
C ASP A 45 32.06 -0.79 1.76
N ALA A 46 31.71 -1.56 2.76
CA ALA A 46 32.62 -2.47 3.45
C ALA A 46 32.44 -3.94 3.10
N LEU A 47 31.30 -4.32 2.48
CA LEU A 47 31.04 -5.71 2.11
C LEU A 47 31.35 -5.98 0.63
N ASP A 48 30.58 -5.39 -0.27
CA ASP A 48 30.73 -5.56 -1.71
C ASP A 48 30.36 -4.26 -2.47
N PRO A 49 31.23 -3.26 -2.42
CA PRO A 49 30.92 -1.94 -2.98
C PRO A 49 30.76 -1.94 -4.51
N SER A 50 31.19 -3.00 -5.21
CA SER A 50 30.99 -3.10 -6.67
C SER A 50 29.52 -3.24 -7.08
N ASP A 51 28.70 -3.88 -6.27
CA ASP A 51 27.26 -4.03 -6.52
C ASP A 51 26.55 -2.67 -6.52
N TYR A 52 27.16 -1.68 -5.91
CA TYR A 52 26.61 -0.33 -5.73
C TYR A 52 27.28 0.74 -6.61
N GLY A 53 28.09 0.30 -7.58
CA GLY A 53 28.72 1.20 -8.58
C GLY A 53 30.07 1.76 -8.19
N PHE A 54 30.65 1.37 -7.04
CA PHE A 54 31.99 1.84 -6.66
C PHE A 54 33.10 1.05 -7.37
N THR A 55 34.19 1.74 -7.70
CA THR A 55 35.41 1.09 -8.19
C THR A 55 36.18 0.50 -7.02
N VAL A 56 36.16 -0.82 -6.92
CA VAL A 56 36.71 -1.55 -5.77
C VAL A 56 38.24 -1.64 -5.84
N THR A 57 38.91 -1.24 -4.76
CA THR A 57 40.38 -1.42 -4.61
C THR A 57 40.72 -2.50 -3.60
N THR A 58 39.88 -2.76 -2.61
CA THR A 58 40.06 -3.81 -1.58
C THR A 58 38.67 -4.18 -1.03
N SER A 59 38.32 -5.46 -1.08
CA SER A 59 37.14 -6.03 -0.44
C SER A 59 37.53 -7.12 0.55
N PRO A 60 36.74 -7.39 1.58
CA PRO A 60 36.89 -8.57 2.40
C PRO A 60 36.58 -9.85 1.62
N THR A 61 37.13 -10.97 2.04
CA THR A 61 36.75 -12.28 1.49
C THR A 61 35.64 -12.88 2.31
N THR A 62 34.42 -12.92 1.74
CA THR A 62 33.19 -13.33 2.46
C THR A 62 32.43 -14.43 1.71
N PRO A 63 33.00 -15.66 1.64
CA PRO A 63 32.44 -16.74 0.82
C PRO A 63 31.05 -17.21 1.27
N TYR A 64 30.70 -17.11 2.53
CA TYR A 64 29.38 -17.55 3.04
C TYR A 64 28.31 -16.49 2.79
N VAL A 65 28.58 -15.21 3.00
CA VAL A 65 27.69 -14.13 2.60
C VAL A 65 27.53 -14.11 1.07
N GLN A 66 28.61 -14.37 0.30
CA GLN A 66 28.51 -14.53 -1.15
C GLN A 66 27.65 -15.74 -1.52
N SER A 67 27.68 -16.83 -0.76
CA SER A 67 26.76 -17.94 -0.96
C SER A 67 25.30 -17.55 -0.72
N LEU A 68 25.01 -16.76 0.32
CA LEU A 68 23.66 -16.22 0.56
C LEU A 68 23.22 -15.32 -0.60
N LYS A 69 24.10 -14.47 -1.14
CA LYS A 69 23.80 -13.66 -2.36
C LYS A 69 23.46 -14.56 -3.54
N ASN A 70 24.22 -15.62 -3.77
CA ASN A 70 24.04 -16.53 -4.92
C ASN A 70 22.75 -17.36 -4.82
N THR A 71 22.24 -17.61 -3.62
CA THR A 71 21.01 -18.39 -3.37
C THR A 71 19.83 -17.53 -2.93
N GLY A 72 20.01 -16.22 -2.86
CA GLY A 72 19.04 -15.24 -2.38
C GLY A 72 18.84 -14.07 -3.31
N VAL A 73 18.15 -13.06 -2.80
CA VAL A 73 17.96 -11.73 -3.39
C VAL A 73 18.75 -10.72 -2.58
N SER A 74 19.55 -9.88 -3.26
CA SER A 74 20.28 -8.76 -2.64
C SER A 74 19.55 -7.45 -2.90
N PHE A 75 19.20 -6.72 -1.84
CA PHE A 75 18.46 -5.47 -1.90
C PHE A 75 19.42 -4.28 -1.98
N LEU A 76 19.43 -3.57 -3.11
CA LEU A 76 20.41 -2.51 -3.37
C LEU A 76 20.12 -1.20 -2.66
N ASN A 77 18.84 -0.90 -2.38
CA ASN A 77 18.39 0.36 -1.81
C ASN A 77 17.78 0.17 -0.42
N THR A 78 18.50 -0.51 0.46
CA THR A 78 18.07 -0.71 1.85
C THR A 78 18.65 0.38 2.75
N TRP A 79 17.77 1.15 3.39
CA TRP A 79 18.14 2.10 4.41
C TRP A 79 17.99 1.52 5.81
N ALA A 80 19.01 1.67 6.61
CA ALA A 80 18.97 1.59 8.06
C ALA A 80 18.68 2.98 8.66
N THR A 81 18.86 3.11 9.96
CA THR A 81 19.03 4.41 10.61
C THR A 81 20.52 4.66 10.87
N PRO A 82 20.94 5.90 11.17
CA PRO A 82 22.38 6.20 11.26
C PRO A 82 23.11 5.51 12.42
N GLN A 83 22.38 4.95 13.38
CA GLN A 83 22.90 4.42 14.62
C GLN A 83 22.28 3.06 14.97
N CYS A 84 23.05 2.20 15.64
CA CYS A 84 22.65 0.83 15.95
C CYS A 84 21.39 0.72 16.84
N THR A 85 21.23 1.54 17.89
CA THR A 85 20.05 1.54 18.76
C THR A 85 18.78 1.83 17.98
N THR A 86 18.81 2.88 17.15
CA THR A 86 17.64 3.32 16.38
C THR A 86 17.24 2.30 15.32
N THR A 87 18.19 1.66 14.65
CA THR A 87 17.92 0.57 13.69
C THR A 87 17.31 -0.66 14.35
N ARG A 88 17.87 -1.10 15.46
CA ARG A 88 17.39 -2.29 16.19
C ARG A 88 15.98 -2.10 16.70
N ALA A 89 15.69 -0.91 17.24
CA ALA A 89 14.33 -0.54 17.64
C ALA A 89 13.37 -0.49 16.45
N SER A 90 13.82 0.04 15.28
CA SER A 90 12.99 0.09 14.06
C SER A 90 12.65 -1.30 13.55
N ILE A 91 13.60 -2.23 13.49
CA ILE A 91 13.37 -3.62 13.09
C ILE A 91 12.37 -4.28 14.06
N LEU A 92 12.58 -4.12 15.36
CA LEU A 92 11.78 -4.81 16.37
C LEU A 92 10.36 -4.26 16.51
N SER A 93 10.15 -2.96 16.27
CA SER A 93 8.84 -2.30 16.40
C SER A 93 8.08 -2.14 15.08
N GLY A 94 8.73 -2.32 13.93
CA GLY A 94 8.15 -2.01 12.61
C GLY A 94 7.93 -0.51 12.37
N LYS A 95 8.55 0.39 13.17
CA LYS A 95 8.27 1.83 13.19
C LYS A 95 9.50 2.67 12.89
N TYR A 96 9.28 3.86 12.35
CA TYR A 96 10.30 4.91 12.29
C TYR A 96 10.71 5.39 13.68
N GLY A 97 11.88 5.97 13.81
CA GLY A 97 12.41 6.49 15.08
C GLY A 97 11.45 7.48 15.75
N ILE A 98 10.92 8.43 14.99
CA ILE A 98 9.95 9.42 15.47
C ILE A 98 8.64 8.78 16.00
N LYS A 99 8.27 7.59 15.53
CA LYS A 99 7.06 6.87 15.96
C LYS A 99 7.31 5.89 17.11
N SER A 100 8.54 5.39 17.24
CA SER A 100 8.94 4.51 18.35
C SER A 100 9.51 5.27 19.54
N GLY A 101 9.85 6.55 19.37
CA GLY A 101 10.55 7.36 20.37
C GLY A 101 12.04 7.06 20.49
N VAL A 102 12.58 6.09 19.74
CA VAL A 102 13.99 5.70 19.77
C VAL A 102 14.74 6.40 18.64
N ARG A 103 15.35 7.53 18.96
CA ARG A 103 15.97 8.42 17.98
C ARG A 103 17.44 8.70 18.25
N ASN A 104 17.98 8.17 19.33
CA ASN A 104 19.37 8.38 19.72
C ASN A 104 19.95 7.14 20.43
N VAL A 105 21.23 7.15 20.71
CA VAL A 105 21.91 6.24 21.63
C VAL A 105 22.16 7.00 22.94
N PRO A 106 21.69 6.51 24.10
CA PRO A 106 21.11 5.18 24.40
C PRO A 106 19.60 5.21 24.68
N ASP A 107 18.78 5.59 23.72
CA ASP A 107 17.32 5.54 23.90
C ASP A 107 16.83 4.11 24.16
N ASN A 108 15.68 3.98 24.83
CA ASN A 108 15.05 2.70 25.15
C ASN A 108 13.77 2.54 24.33
N LEU A 109 13.53 1.34 23.80
CA LEU A 109 12.24 1.00 23.20
C LEU A 109 11.25 0.73 24.36
N ASP A 110 10.19 1.54 24.44
CA ASP A 110 9.17 1.39 25.48
C ASP A 110 8.32 0.13 25.24
N LEU A 111 7.93 -0.55 26.33
CA LEU A 111 7.13 -1.78 26.30
C LEU A 111 5.70 -1.57 25.78
N THR A 112 5.24 -0.34 25.65
CA THR A 112 3.97 -0.02 24.98
C THR A 112 4.01 -0.23 23.46
N HIS A 113 5.21 -0.32 22.87
CA HIS A 113 5.37 -0.69 21.48
C HIS A 113 5.36 -2.21 21.34
N GLU A 114 4.39 -2.73 20.58
CA GLU A 114 4.35 -4.16 20.26
C GLU A 114 5.59 -4.55 19.45
N SER A 115 6.41 -5.42 20.01
CA SER A 115 7.58 -5.94 19.34
C SER A 115 7.21 -7.04 18.36
N LEU A 116 8.10 -7.33 17.40
CA LEU A 116 7.95 -8.47 16.50
C LEU A 116 7.75 -9.80 17.28
N PHE A 117 8.47 -9.99 18.39
CA PHE A 117 8.30 -11.20 19.23
C PHE A 117 6.93 -11.24 19.90
N THR A 118 6.46 -10.10 20.42
CA THR A 118 5.12 -10.00 21.04
C THR A 118 4.02 -10.20 19.99
N TYR A 119 4.18 -9.65 18.79
CA TYR A 119 3.25 -9.86 17.67
C TYR A 119 3.14 -11.34 17.31
N LEU A 120 4.28 -12.03 17.18
CA LEU A 120 4.30 -13.46 16.88
C LEU A 120 3.62 -14.29 17.98
N ASN A 121 3.74 -13.87 19.27
CA ASN A 121 3.04 -14.52 20.39
C ASN A 121 1.52 -14.34 20.33
N ASN A 122 1.06 -13.16 19.95
CA ASN A 122 -0.36 -12.78 20.07
C ASN A 122 -1.17 -13.19 18.84
N ASN A 123 -0.54 -13.23 17.65
CA ASN A 123 -1.26 -13.30 16.38
C ASN A 123 -1.07 -14.60 15.61
N LEU A 124 -0.15 -15.47 16.04
CA LEU A 124 0.04 -16.76 15.39
C LEU A 124 -0.67 -17.91 16.11
N THR A 125 -1.25 -18.83 15.34
CA THR A 125 -1.79 -20.09 15.88
C THR A 125 -0.71 -21.13 16.11
N THR A 126 0.42 -21.03 15.43
CA THR A 126 1.59 -21.91 15.59
C THR A 126 2.53 -21.32 16.61
N ASN A 127 2.97 -22.11 17.58
CA ASN A 127 3.97 -21.67 18.54
C ASN A 127 5.35 -21.61 17.86
N TYR A 128 6.00 -20.44 17.93
CA TYR A 128 7.37 -20.22 17.50
C TYR A 128 8.29 -20.07 18.71
N ALA A 129 9.39 -20.81 18.72
CA ALA A 129 10.49 -20.52 19.64
C ALA A 129 11.22 -19.24 19.20
N LYS A 130 11.37 -18.26 20.10
CA LYS A 130 11.95 -16.95 19.80
C LYS A 130 13.23 -16.73 20.60
N GLY A 131 14.38 -16.74 19.90
CA GLY A 131 15.68 -16.52 20.48
C GLY A 131 16.30 -15.19 20.10
N VAL A 132 16.97 -14.57 21.04
CA VAL A 132 17.86 -13.42 20.83
C VAL A 132 19.24 -13.76 21.34
N ILE A 133 20.24 -13.72 20.47
CA ILE A 133 21.62 -13.99 20.82
C ILE A 133 22.51 -12.84 20.35
N GLY A 134 23.25 -12.24 21.28
CA GLY A 134 24.21 -11.19 21.01
C GLY A 134 23.80 -9.80 21.51
N LYS A 135 24.09 -8.78 20.72
CA LYS A 135 23.86 -7.36 21.09
C LYS A 135 22.37 -7.02 21.08
N TRP A 136 21.87 -6.49 22.22
CA TRP A 136 20.51 -5.98 22.33
C TRP A 136 20.42 -4.49 22.02
N HIS A 137 20.96 -3.65 22.89
CA HIS A 137 21.22 -2.22 22.74
C HIS A 137 19.97 -1.32 22.50
N ILE A 138 18.81 -1.71 23.00
CA ILE A 138 17.56 -0.92 22.93
C ILE A 138 16.90 -0.84 24.31
N SER A 139 17.68 -0.92 25.36
CA SER A 139 17.22 -0.80 26.76
C SER A 139 18.28 -0.13 27.63
N ASN A 140 17.84 0.34 28.80
CA ASN A 140 18.74 0.66 29.88
C ASN A 140 19.60 -0.56 30.19
N PRO A 141 20.95 -0.41 30.30
CA PRO A 141 21.86 -1.52 30.58
C PRO A 141 21.56 -2.29 31.88
N GLU A 142 20.82 -1.68 32.82
CA GLU A 142 20.41 -2.32 34.06
C GLU A 142 19.18 -3.23 33.89
N ASN A 143 18.37 -3.02 32.81
CA ASN A 143 17.22 -3.88 32.52
C ASN A 143 17.62 -5.10 31.68
N ILE A 144 18.20 -6.10 32.34
CA ILE A 144 18.62 -7.36 31.72
C ILE A 144 17.44 -8.23 31.24
N ASN A 145 16.21 -7.94 31.70
CA ASN A 145 14.99 -8.67 31.32
C ASN A 145 14.28 -8.09 30.08
N HIS A 146 14.71 -6.95 29.58
CA HIS A 146 14.04 -6.25 28.50
C HIS A 146 13.79 -7.11 27.25
N PRO A 147 14.69 -8.03 26.81
CA PRO A 147 14.38 -8.94 25.72
C PRO A 147 13.16 -9.85 26.01
N TYR A 148 13.05 -10.36 27.23
CA TYR A 148 11.91 -11.18 27.64
C TYR A 148 10.62 -10.37 27.80
N GLU A 149 10.72 -9.14 28.30
CA GLU A 149 9.59 -8.21 28.39
C GLU A 149 9.03 -7.86 27.01
N HIS A 150 9.86 -7.87 25.97
CA HIS A 150 9.48 -7.75 24.57
C HIS A 150 9.08 -9.08 23.91
N GLY A 151 8.95 -10.17 24.68
CA GLY A 151 8.37 -11.43 24.22
C GLY A 151 9.35 -12.46 23.64
N ALA A 152 10.65 -12.27 23.79
CA ALA A 152 11.63 -13.33 23.51
C ALA A 152 11.50 -14.48 24.53
N ASP A 153 11.74 -15.72 24.08
CA ASP A 153 11.74 -16.91 24.96
C ASP A 153 13.15 -17.23 25.49
N PHE A 154 14.17 -16.72 24.79
CA PHE A 154 15.56 -16.94 25.13
C PHE A 154 16.39 -15.69 24.84
N TYR A 155 17.27 -15.32 25.76
CA TYR A 155 18.25 -14.26 25.57
C TYR A 155 19.61 -14.67 26.12
N GLU A 156 20.66 -14.51 25.32
CA GLU A 156 22.06 -14.54 25.76
C GLU A 156 22.86 -13.50 25.01
N GLY A 157 23.51 -12.55 25.71
CA GLY A 157 24.28 -11.54 24.98
C GLY A 157 24.77 -10.36 25.83
N VAL A 158 24.83 -9.20 25.13
CA VAL A 158 25.30 -7.92 25.70
C VAL A 158 24.16 -6.89 25.62
N ILE A 159 23.61 -6.53 26.78
CA ILE A 159 22.50 -5.56 26.88
C ILE A 159 22.94 -4.16 26.45
N SER A 160 24.12 -3.70 26.95
CA SER A 160 24.60 -2.33 26.74
C SER A 160 25.09 -2.02 25.32
N GLY A 161 25.16 -3.00 24.46
CA GLY A 161 25.56 -2.81 23.07
C GLY A 161 27.03 -2.46 22.79
N VAL A 162 27.87 -2.28 23.81
CA VAL A 162 29.29 -1.96 23.68
C VAL A 162 30.10 -2.95 24.50
N ILE A 163 31.23 -3.36 23.96
CA ILE A 163 32.26 -4.15 24.69
C ILE A 163 33.60 -3.41 24.64
N SER A 164 34.40 -3.57 25.69
CA SER A 164 35.74 -2.98 25.73
C SER A 164 36.82 -3.87 25.09
N ASP A 165 36.57 -5.16 25.00
CA ASP A 165 37.47 -6.16 24.46
C ASP A 165 36.69 -7.35 23.87
N TYR A 166 37.00 -7.76 22.66
CA TYR A 166 36.39 -8.90 21.98
C TYR A 166 36.75 -10.27 22.57
N TYR A 167 37.79 -10.33 23.37
CA TYR A 167 38.31 -11.57 24.02
C TYR A 167 38.05 -11.63 25.53
N SER A 168 37.55 -10.52 26.12
CA SER A 168 37.16 -10.48 27.53
C SER A 168 36.01 -9.48 27.71
N TRP A 169 34.80 -9.98 27.85
CA TRP A 169 33.59 -9.16 27.80
C TRP A 169 32.52 -9.63 28.77
N GLY A 170 31.60 -8.73 29.11
CA GLY A 170 30.50 -9.04 30.01
C GLY A 170 29.32 -9.67 29.28
N LYS A 171 28.81 -10.79 29.76
CA LYS A 171 27.65 -11.53 29.24
C LYS A 171 26.49 -11.52 30.25
N VAL A 172 25.26 -11.40 29.70
CA VAL A 172 24.04 -11.83 30.37
C VAL A 172 23.65 -13.18 29.79
N ASP A 173 23.41 -14.18 30.62
CA ASP A 173 22.97 -15.51 30.20
C ASP A 173 21.45 -15.64 30.19
N GLU A 174 20.94 -16.79 29.73
CA GLU A 174 19.51 -17.10 29.63
C GLU A 174 18.75 -17.09 30.97
N ASN A 175 19.47 -17.11 32.08
CA ASN A 175 18.88 -17.04 33.43
C ASN A 175 19.02 -15.64 34.06
N GLY A 176 19.50 -14.65 33.29
CA GLY A 176 19.75 -13.30 33.75
C GLY A 176 21.00 -13.14 34.62
N ASN A 177 21.93 -14.12 34.63
CA ASN A 177 23.18 -13.97 35.38
C ASN A 177 24.21 -13.21 34.52
N THR A 178 24.96 -12.33 35.16
CA THR A 178 26.03 -11.60 34.51
C THR A 178 27.38 -12.28 34.83
N SER A 179 28.21 -12.43 33.80
CA SER A 179 29.55 -13.03 33.96
C SER A 179 30.54 -12.44 32.95
N VAL A 180 31.82 -12.57 33.22
CA VAL A 180 32.88 -12.25 32.23
C VAL A 180 33.22 -13.50 31.45
N VAL A 181 33.18 -13.40 30.13
CA VAL A 181 33.53 -14.44 29.17
C VAL A 181 34.91 -14.10 28.59
N ASN A 182 35.83 -15.08 28.63
CA ASN A 182 37.16 -14.95 28.04
C ASN A 182 37.28 -15.83 26.77
N GLU A 183 36.42 -15.54 25.81
CA GLU A 183 36.32 -16.17 24.50
C GLU A 183 36.02 -15.09 23.46
N TYR A 184 36.44 -15.32 22.22
CA TYR A 184 36.11 -14.39 21.12
C TYR A 184 34.60 -14.25 20.95
N VAL A 185 34.08 -13.05 21.10
CA VAL A 185 32.62 -12.80 21.23
C VAL A 185 31.84 -13.31 20.02
N THR A 186 32.34 -13.11 18.79
CA THR A 186 31.66 -13.57 17.56
C THR A 186 31.56 -15.10 17.54
N GLN A 187 32.64 -15.81 17.96
CA GLN A 187 32.62 -17.26 18.11
C GLN A 187 31.62 -17.72 19.16
N HIS A 188 31.61 -17.06 20.30
CA HIS A 188 30.71 -17.39 21.41
C HIS A 188 29.23 -17.29 20.96
N PHE A 189 28.85 -16.18 20.37
CA PHE A 189 27.44 -16.00 19.90
C PHE A 189 27.08 -17.02 18.82
N THR A 190 28.01 -17.33 17.92
CA THR A 190 27.78 -18.39 16.92
C THR A 190 27.59 -19.75 17.57
N ASN A 191 28.44 -20.13 18.54
CA ASN A 191 28.31 -21.40 19.29
C ASN A 191 26.98 -21.47 20.05
N SER A 192 26.57 -20.37 20.70
CA SER A 192 25.27 -20.26 21.34
C SER A 192 24.10 -20.43 20.36
N ALA A 193 24.20 -19.81 19.18
CA ALA A 193 23.22 -19.96 18.11
C ALA A 193 23.13 -21.40 17.59
N ILE A 194 24.26 -22.05 17.34
CA ILE A 194 24.36 -23.46 16.96
C ILE A 194 23.65 -24.35 18.00
N ASN A 195 23.98 -24.16 19.26
CA ASN A 195 23.38 -24.94 20.35
C ASN A 195 21.89 -24.66 20.48
N TRP A 196 21.49 -23.42 20.39
CA TRP A 196 20.08 -23.04 20.51
C TRP A 196 19.27 -23.65 19.35
N VAL A 197 19.68 -23.48 18.10
CA VAL A 197 19.00 -24.04 16.91
C VAL A 197 18.92 -25.56 16.98
N ALA A 198 20.00 -26.25 17.39
CA ALA A 198 20.04 -27.71 17.49
C ALA A 198 19.05 -28.29 18.53
N ASN A 199 18.59 -27.50 19.47
CA ASN A 199 17.65 -27.90 20.51
C ASN A 199 16.18 -27.54 20.18
N GLN A 200 15.89 -26.91 19.03
CA GLN A 200 14.53 -26.56 18.68
C GLN A 200 13.79 -27.75 18.06
N THR A 201 12.56 -27.97 18.49
CA THR A 201 11.63 -28.96 17.94
C THR A 201 10.43 -28.31 17.24
N ASP A 202 10.13 -27.07 17.61
CA ASP A 202 9.12 -26.21 17.00
C ASP A 202 9.75 -25.30 15.95
N PRO A 203 8.98 -24.69 15.03
CA PRO A 203 9.48 -23.62 14.20
C PRO A 203 10.05 -22.48 15.06
N TRP A 204 11.05 -21.82 14.54
CA TRP A 204 11.75 -20.81 15.35
C TRP A 204 12.07 -19.54 14.59
N PHE A 205 12.17 -18.45 15.36
CA PHE A 205 12.70 -17.16 14.96
C PHE A 205 13.93 -16.83 15.80
N LEU A 206 15.07 -16.70 15.16
CA LEU A 206 16.33 -16.34 15.82
C LEU A 206 16.84 -14.98 15.34
N TRP A 207 16.97 -14.06 16.28
CA TRP A 207 17.69 -12.80 16.09
C TRP A 207 19.13 -12.98 16.58
N LEU A 208 20.04 -13.24 15.63
CA LEU A 208 21.48 -13.35 15.89
C LEU A 208 22.16 -12.01 15.59
N SER A 209 22.53 -11.31 16.64
CA SER A 209 23.02 -9.94 16.58
C SER A 209 24.50 -9.89 16.97
N HIS A 210 25.39 -10.01 15.98
CA HIS A 210 26.81 -9.90 16.22
C HIS A 210 27.24 -8.46 16.54
N ILE A 211 28.31 -8.30 17.33
CA ILE A 211 28.97 -7.02 17.58
C ILE A 211 30.00 -6.73 16.46
N ALA A 212 30.53 -7.74 15.80
CA ALA A 212 31.46 -7.56 14.69
C ALA A 212 30.75 -6.94 13.47
N PRO A 213 31.40 -6.02 12.76
CA PRO A 213 32.79 -5.53 12.93
C PRO A 213 32.95 -4.22 13.75
N HIS A 214 31.98 -3.87 14.64
CA HIS A 214 32.03 -2.67 15.49
C HIS A 214 33.34 -2.53 16.27
N SER A 215 33.71 -1.30 16.64
CA SER A 215 34.86 -1.04 17.50
C SER A 215 34.71 -1.67 18.91
N PRO A 216 35.81 -1.98 19.63
CA PRO A 216 37.20 -1.67 19.34
C PRO A 216 37.79 -2.55 18.21
N PHE A 217 38.46 -1.89 17.25
CA PHE A 217 39.09 -2.62 16.14
C PHE A 217 40.23 -3.51 16.62
N HIS A 218 40.11 -4.80 16.39
CA HIS A 218 40.96 -5.86 16.91
C HIS A 218 41.41 -6.78 15.78
N VAL A 219 42.33 -7.70 16.12
CA VAL A 219 42.72 -8.79 15.22
C VAL A 219 41.90 -10.02 15.60
N PRO A 220 41.08 -10.57 14.71
CA PRO A 220 40.29 -11.77 14.98
C PRO A 220 41.19 -13.04 15.17
N PRO A 221 40.58 -14.18 15.58
CA PRO A 221 41.32 -15.44 15.68
C PRO A 221 42.02 -15.85 14.37
N SER A 222 43.25 -16.33 14.46
CA SER A 222 43.98 -16.79 13.28
C SER A 222 43.21 -17.90 12.55
N GLY A 223 43.16 -17.83 11.22
CA GLY A 223 42.45 -18.78 10.37
C GLY A 223 40.99 -18.43 10.07
N THR A 224 40.44 -17.37 10.67
CA THR A 224 39.10 -16.87 10.38
C THR A 224 39.08 -15.69 9.41
N TYR A 225 40.24 -15.23 8.96
CA TYR A 225 40.37 -14.10 8.01
C TYR A 225 41.63 -14.29 7.11
N THR A 226 41.61 -13.58 5.98
CA THR A 226 42.65 -13.60 4.96
C THR A 226 43.41 -12.26 4.83
N GLN A 227 42.94 -11.20 5.48
CA GLN A 227 43.55 -9.87 5.44
C GLN A 227 45.02 -9.91 5.86
N THR A 228 45.90 -9.39 5.03
CA THR A 228 47.36 -9.40 5.30
C THR A 228 47.83 -8.18 6.07
N ASN A 229 47.09 -7.07 6.06
CA ASN A 229 47.47 -5.84 6.76
C ASN A 229 46.50 -5.52 7.89
N VAL A 230 46.66 -6.18 9.02
CA VAL A 230 45.89 -5.93 10.25
C VAL A 230 46.62 -4.99 11.22
N SER A 231 47.60 -4.22 10.76
CA SER A 231 48.33 -3.25 11.60
C SER A 231 47.56 -1.94 11.80
N ASN A 232 46.64 -1.57 10.90
CA ASN A 232 45.82 -0.39 11.02
C ASN A 232 44.33 -0.77 11.25
N ASN A 233 43.53 0.22 11.62
CA ASN A 233 42.10 0.02 11.95
C ASN A 233 41.28 -0.51 10.78
N ARG A 234 41.49 -0.03 9.54
CA ARG A 234 40.81 -0.54 8.36
C ARG A 234 41.08 -2.02 8.10
N GLY A 235 42.33 -2.43 8.17
CA GLY A 235 42.70 -3.84 8.01
C GLY A 235 42.14 -4.75 9.11
N LYS A 236 42.09 -4.28 10.37
CA LYS A 236 41.43 -4.97 11.47
C LYS A 236 39.92 -5.08 11.26
N TYR A 237 39.31 -4.01 10.80
CA TYR A 237 37.89 -3.96 10.50
C TYR A 237 37.52 -4.97 9.38
N LEU A 238 38.24 -4.96 8.26
CA LEU A 238 38.03 -5.93 7.17
C LEU A 238 38.27 -7.39 7.63
N ALA A 239 39.29 -7.62 8.46
CA ALA A 239 39.52 -8.93 9.05
C ALA A 239 38.35 -9.36 9.96
N ALA A 240 37.76 -8.42 10.71
CA ALA A 240 36.56 -8.70 11.52
C ALA A 240 35.33 -9.02 10.66
N VAL A 241 35.17 -8.39 9.49
CA VAL A 241 34.12 -8.74 8.51
C VAL A 241 34.34 -10.18 7.99
N GLU A 242 35.56 -10.53 7.60
CA GLU A 242 35.90 -11.90 7.16
C GLU A 242 35.69 -12.94 8.25
N SER A 243 36.07 -12.60 9.49
CA SER A 243 35.85 -13.47 10.64
C SER A 243 34.36 -13.65 10.96
N LEU A 244 33.55 -12.61 10.81
CA LEU A 244 32.08 -12.72 10.92
C LEU A 244 31.52 -13.67 9.86
N ASP A 245 31.93 -13.52 8.60
CA ASP A 245 31.55 -14.43 7.51
C ASP A 245 31.94 -15.89 7.81
N PHE A 246 33.15 -16.13 8.32
CA PHE A 246 33.61 -17.46 8.75
C PHE A 246 32.65 -18.08 9.78
N TYR A 247 32.27 -17.33 10.82
CA TYR A 247 31.40 -17.82 11.88
C TYR A 247 29.95 -17.97 11.43
N ILE A 248 29.47 -17.15 10.50
CA ILE A 248 28.19 -17.38 9.80
C ILE A 248 28.24 -18.72 9.07
N GLY A 249 29.34 -19.02 8.40
CA GLY A 249 29.60 -20.33 7.77
C GLY A 249 29.54 -21.51 8.74
N GLU A 250 30.13 -21.38 9.92
CA GLU A 250 30.08 -22.42 10.97
C GLU A 250 28.62 -22.67 11.41
N LEU A 251 27.83 -21.62 11.63
CA LEU A 251 26.41 -21.75 11.96
C LEU A 251 25.64 -22.46 10.83
N LEU A 252 25.76 -21.97 9.60
CA LEU A 252 25.03 -22.53 8.47
C LEU A 252 25.44 -24.00 8.19
N ASN A 253 26.72 -24.34 8.37
CA ASN A 253 27.21 -25.71 8.19
C ASN A 253 26.81 -26.66 9.32
N SER A 254 26.48 -26.15 10.50
CA SER A 254 26.04 -26.97 11.65
C SER A 254 24.59 -27.45 11.50
N MET A 255 23.76 -26.77 10.72
CA MET A 255 22.40 -27.19 10.47
C MET A 255 22.33 -28.40 9.55
N ASP A 256 21.44 -29.34 9.81
CA ASP A 256 21.12 -30.40 8.87
C ASP A 256 20.41 -29.88 7.63
N GLN A 257 20.30 -30.68 6.57
CA GLN A 257 19.73 -30.25 5.31
C GLN A 257 18.23 -29.87 5.44
N ALA A 258 17.46 -30.61 6.25
CA ALA A 258 16.03 -30.33 6.42
C ALA A 258 15.81 -28.99 7.13
N THR A 259 16.62 -28.67 8.14
CA THR A 259 16.59 -27.38 8.81
C THR A 259 16.98 -26.24 7.84
N LYS A 260 18.06 -26.44 7.04
CA LYS A 260 18.45 -25.43 6.02
C LYS A 260 17.33 -25.17 5.01
N ASP A 261 16.75 -26.24 4.46
CA ASP A 261 15.71 -26.15 3.44
C ASP A 261 14.43 -25.48 3.96
N ASN A 262 14.20 -25.52 5.28
CA ASN A 262 13.06 -24.89 5.94
C ASN A 262 13.40 -23.53 6.58
N THR A 263 14.58 -22.97 6.36
CA THR A 263 14.99 -21.70 6.99
C THR A 263 15.07 -20.56 5.98
N VAL A 264 14.43 -19.42 6.29
CA VAL A 264 14.67 -18.13 5.64
C VAL A 264 15.78 -17.42 6.41
N ILE A 265 16.78 -16.93 5.71
CA ILE A 265 17.94 -16.23 6.28
C ILE A 265 17.91 -14.78 5.80
N ILE A 266 17.87 -13.83 6.73
CA ILE A 266 17.97 -12.39 6.47
C ILE A 266 19.30 -11.92 7.04
N PHE A 267 20.23 -11.53 6.18
CA PHE A 267 21.50 -10.91 6.57
C PHE A 267 21.41 -9.41 6.35
N ILE A 268 21.78 -8.59 7.35
CA ILE A 268 21.68 -7.13 7.28
C ILE A 268 22.79 -6.44 8.11
N GLY A 269 23.27 -5.28 7.60
CA GLY A 269 24.01 -4.32 8.41
C GLY A 269 23.07 -3.41 9.20
N ASP A 270 23.44 -3.01 10.42
CA ASP A 270 22.56 -2.15 11.24
C ASP A 270 22.76 -0.64 11.03
N ASN A 271 23.89 -0.21 10.48
CA ASN A 271 24.17 1.16 10.07
C ASN A 271 25.43 1.22 9.19
N GLY A 272 25.72 2.39 8.65
CA GLY A 272 26.88 2.61 7.81
C GLY A 272 28.22 2.37 8.50
N THR A 273 29.25 2.23 7.69
CA THR A 273 30.65 2.01 8.14
C THR A 273 31.16 3.20 8.95
N PRO A 274 31.87 3.00 10.08
CA PRO A 274 32.46 4.08 10.84
C PRO A 274 33.46 4.92 10.04
N ASN A 275 33.39 6.25 10.18
CA ASN A 275 34.18 7.21 9.41
C ASN A 275 35.70 6.93 9.40
N GLY A 276 36.26 6.44 10.51
CA GLY A 276 37.71 6.12 10.62
C GLY A 276 38.19 4.90 9.81
N VAL A 277 37.25 4.09 9.29
CA VAL A 277 37.53 2.88 8.50
C VAL A 277 36.76 2.82 7.16
N ALA A 278 35.83 3.71 6.92
CA ALA A 278 35.13 3.88 5.64
C ALA A 278 36.08 4.35 4.52
N ARG A 279 35.72 4.10 3.25
CA ARG A 279 36.60 4.42 2.12
C ARG A 279 35.92 5.07 0.92
N TYR A 280 34.68 4.73 0.64
CA TYR A 280 34.05 5.08 -0.63
C TYR A 280 33.16 6.33 -0.54
N PHE A 281 32.71 6.65 0.65
CA PHE A 281 32.00 7.91 0.91
C PHE A 281 32.96 8.98 1.46
N PRO A 282 32.70 10.27 1.22
CA PRO A 282 33.46 11.36 1.81
C PRO A 282 33.55 11.28 3.34
N SER A 283 34.61 11.87 3.88
CA SER A 283 34.73 11.97 5.35
C SER A 283 33.58 12.82 5.89
N GLY A 284 32.82 12.27 6.83
CA GLY A 284 31.61 12.89 7.36
C GLY A 284 30.31 12.40 6.71
N HIS A 285 30.35 11.57 5.67
CA HIS A 285 29.17 10.97 5.03
C HIS A 285 28.96 9.50 5.42
N ASN A 286 29.45 9.07 6.56
CA ASN A 286 29.44 7.66 6.99
C ASN A 286 28.55 7.48 8.24
N LYS A 287 28.75 6.40 9.02
CA LYS A 287 28.01 6.12 10.27
C LYS A 287 27.69 7.40 11.07
N ALA A 288 26.52 7.45 11.68
CA ALA A 288 25.98 8.58 12.45
C ALA A 288 25.70 9.83 11.63
N THR A 289 25.41 9.67 10.34
CA THR A 289 24.96 10.77 9.46
C THR A 289 23.76 10.34 8.61
N MET A 290 23.05 11.33 8.03
CA MET A 290 21.93 11.08 7.13
C MET A 290 22.34 10.84 5.68
N TYR A 291 23.62 10.83 5.35
CA TYR A 291 24.11 10.50 4.01
C TYR A 291 24.00 9.00 3.70
N GLU A 292 24.06 8.62 2.40
CA GLU A 292 23.99 7.22 1.97
C GLU A 292 25.01 6.33 2.68
N GLY A 293 26.21 6.82 2.93
CA GLY A 293 27.23 6.09 3.68
C GLY A 293 26.91 5.84 5.15
N GLY A 294 25.94 6.60 5.71
CA GLY A 294 25.43 6.40 7.07
C GLY A 294 24.20 5.51 7.13
N LEU A 295 23.34 5.58 6.10
CA LEU A 295 22.04 4.93 6.07
C LEU A 295 21.99 3.64 5.26
N ARG A 296 22.69 3.59 4.12
CA ARG A 296 22.58 2.50 3.17
C ARG A 296 23.42 1.29 3.61
N VAL A 297 22.75 0.16 3.78
CA VAL A 297 23.36 -1.06 4.32
C VAL A 297 23.11 -2.25 3.40
N PRO A 298 23.99 -3.28 3.42
CA PRO A 298 23.72 -4.52 2.72
C PRO A 298 22.56 -5.26 3.37
N MET A 299 21.64 -5.77 2.55
CA MET A 299 20.56 -6.67 2.96
C MET A 299 20.43 -7.80 1.94
N ILE A 300 20.37 -9.04 2.44
CA ILE A 300 20.24 -10.25 1.62
C ILE A 300 19.19 -11.14 2.27
N ILE A 301 18.23 -11.64 1.47
CA ILE A 301 17.29 -12.66 1.94
C ILE A 301 17.49 -13.92 1.08
N SER A 302 17.72 -15.04 1.74
CA SER A 302 18.02 -16.33 1.11
C SER A 302 17.29 -17.47 1.83
N GLY A 303 17.19 -18.64 1.20
CA GLY A 303 16.63 -19.86 1.80
C GLY A 303 15.23 -20.19 1.37
N ASN A 304 14.41 -20.65 2.31
CA ASN A 304 13.05 -21.14 2.02
C ASN A 304 12.18 -20.06 1.36
N GLY A 305 11.45 -20.43 0.30
CA GLY A 305 10.56 -19.52 -0.43
C GLY A 305 11.23 -18.61 -1.45
N VAL A 306 12.57 -18.54 -1.49
CA VAL A 306 13.30 -17.70 -2.45
C VAL A 306 13.46 -18.43 -3.78
N THR A 307 12.83 -17.91 -4.83
CA THR A 307 12.93 -18.46 -6.20
C THR A 307 13.82 -17.60 -7.12
N ARG A 308 14.03 -16.33 -6.77
CA ARG A 308 14.91 -15.37 -7.47
C ARG A 308 16.33 -15.47 -6.92
N GLN A 309 17.02 -16.55 -7.24
CA GLN A 309 18.36 -16.81 -6.70
C GLN A 309 19.44 -16.07 -7.48
N GLY A 310 20.31 -15.38 -6.76
CA GLY A 310 21.42 -14.60 -7.31
C GLY A 310 21.01 -13.29 -7.97
N GLU A 311 19.80 -12.82 -7.71
CA GLU A 311 19.26 -11.59 -8.32
C GLU A 311 19.39 -10.38 -7.41
N LEU A 312 19.38 -9.21 -8.04
CA LEU A 312 19.41 -7.90 -7.39
C LEU A 312 18.01 -7.29 -7.41
N GLU A 313 17.62 -6.67 -6.31
CA GLU A 313 16.38 -5.92 -6.17
C GLU A 313 16.70 -4.44 -5.95
N SER A 314 16.14 -3.57 -6.79
CA SER A 314 16.41 -2.13 -6.77
C SER A 314 15.31 -1.32 -6.08
N GLY A 315 14.19 -1.93 -5.70
CA GLY A 315 13.13 -1.25 -4.96
C GLY A 315 13.60 -0.67 -3.63
N LEU A 316 12.94 0.38 -3.18
CA LEU A 316 13.26 1.05 -1.92
C LEU A 316 12.85 0.19 -0.73
N VAL A 317 13.79 -0.12 0.14
CA VAL A 317 13.58 -0.95 1.34
C VAL A 317 14.10 -0.23 2.57
N GLN A 318 13.45 -0.43 3.69
CA GLN A 318 13.89 0.07 4.98
C GLN A 318 14.01 -1.04 6.01
N VAL A 319 14.90 -0.91 6.97
CA VAL A 319 15.16 -1.97 7.96
C VAL A 319 13.91 -2.37 8.77
N ASN A 320 13.00 -1.45 9.02
CA ASN A 320 11.73 -1.78 9.68
C ASN A 320 10.84 -2.71 8.85
N ASP A 321 11.07 -2.83 7.52
CA ASP A 321 10.34 -3.75 6.63
C ASP A 321 10.61 -5.23 6.96
N ILE A 322 11.67 -5.51 7.71
CA ILE A 322 11.94 -6.84 8.26
C ILE A 322 10.78 -7.32 9.15
N TYR A 323 10.12 -6.40 9.89
CA TYR A 323 8.98 -6.75 10.74
C TYR A 323 7.84 -7.36 9.92
N ALA A 324 7.30 -6.63 8.95
CA ALA A 324 6.22 -7.10 8.10
C ALA A 324 6.64 -8.32 7.25
N THR A 325 7.89 -8.32 6.77
CA THR A 325 8.42 -9.44 5.98
C THR A 325 8.46 -10.74 6.78
N VAL A 326 8.94 -10.71 8.02
CA VAL A 326 8.95 -11.89 8.90
C VAL A 326 7.53 -12.34 9.21
N VAL A 327 6.63 -11.41 9.49
CA VAL A 327 5.21 -11.74 9.75
C VAL A 327 4.60 -12.44 8.53
N GLU A 328 4.79 -11.91 7.32
CA GLU A 328 4.25 -12.53 6.09
C GLU A 328 4.86 -13.90 5.83
N LEU A 329 6.18 -14.05 5.94
CA LEU A 329 6.88 -15.31 5.72
C LEU A 329 6.41 -16.42 6.68
N ILE A 330 6.02 -16.05 7.89
CA ILE A 330 5.57 -16.99 8.93
C ILE A 330 4.06 -17.27 8.83
N SER A 331 3.24 -16.23 8.64
CA SER A 331 1.78 -16.36 8.70
C SER A 331 1.14 -16.73 7.35
N ASN A 332 1.77 -16.38 6.23
CA ASN A 332 1.19 -16.36 4.88
C ASN A 332 -0.12 -15.53 4.77
N ASP A 333 -0.34 -14.58 5.66
CA ASP A 333 -1.62 -13.88 5.82
C ASP A 333 -1.37 -12.41 6.21
N LEU A 334 -0.47 -11.74 5.48
CA LEU A 334 -0.29 -10.31 5.61
C LEU A 334 -0.74 -9.63 4.32
N GLU A 335 -1.87 -8.95 4.36
CA GLU A 335 -2.27 -8.01 3.32
C GLU A 335 -1.81 -6.60 3.72
N GLY A 336 -0.86 -6.05 2.97
CA GLY A 336 -0.37 -4.69 3.19
C GLY A 336 0.81 -4.57 4.17
N GLY A 337 0.89 -3.44 4.88
CA GLY A 337 1.94 -3.13 5.85
C GLY A 337 1.48 -3.25 7.30
N ILE A 338 2.42 -3.32 8.23
CA ILE A 338 2.17 -3.23 9.67
C ILE A 338 2.93 -2.01 10.21
N TYR A 339 2.25 -1.06 10.82
CA TYR A 339 2.85 0.19 11.29
C TYR A 339 3.49 0.99 10.12
N ASN A 340 4.82 1.21 10.16
CA ASN A 340 5.57 1.83 9.06
C ASN A 340 6.38 0.80 8.24
N SER A 341 6.09 -0.48 8.43
CA SER A 341 6.79 -1.63 7.83
C SER A 341 5.99 -2.19 6.66
N TYR A 342 6.65 -2.44 5.54
CA TYR A 342 6.08 -3.06 4.34
C TYR A 342 6.82 -4.35 4.02
N SER A 343 6.09 -5.42 3.78
CA SER A 343 6.74 -6.69 3.46
C SER A 343 7.42 -6.66 2.10
N VAL A 344 8.63 -7.23 2.05
CA VAL A 344 9.37 -7.46 0.81
C VAL A 344 9.34 -8.93 0.36
N ALA A 345 8.48 -9.76 0.97
CA ALA A 345 8.40 -11.18 0.67
C ALA A 345 8.05 -11.46 -0.80
N SER A 346 7.21 -10.65 -1.42
CA SER A 346 6.87 -10.75 -2.85
C SER A 346 8.10 -10.63 -3.76
N ALA A 347 9.10 -9.83 -3.38
CA ALA A 347 10.34 -9.66 -4.14
C ALA A 347 11.25 -10.91 -4.12
N LEU A 348 10.97 -11.89 -3.27
CA LEU A 348 11.71 -13.15 -3.24
C LEU A 348 11.31 -14.09 -4.38
N THR A 349 10.17 -13.83 -5.01
CA THR A 349 9.59 -14.69 -6.06
C THR A 349 9.34 -13.97 -7.38
N ALA A 350 9.16 -12.64 -7.37
CA ALA A 350 8.89 -11.84 -8.56
C ALA A 350 9.67 -10.52 -8.53
N GLN A 351 10.02 -9.99 -9.73
CA GLN A 351 10.71 -8.70 -9.86
C GLN A 351 9.72 -7.54 -9.84
N ASN A 352 10.21 -6.34 -9.46
CA ASN A 352 9.45 -5.08 -9.48
C ASN A 352 8.15 -5.13 -8.65
N THR A 353 8.15 -5.87 -7.57
CA THR A 353 7.00 -5.96 -6.67
C THR A 353 7.04 -4.93 -5.54
N ILE A 354 8.20 -4.32 -5.29
CA ILE A 354 8.37 -3.24 -4.32
C ILE A 354 8.03 -1.92 -5.01
N THR A 355 6.87 -1.36 -4.68
CA THR A 355 6.35 -0.12 -5.29
C THR A 355 6.35 1.07 -4.34
N ARG A 356 7.09 0.99 -3.26
CA ARG A 356 7.20 2.03 -2.24
C ARG A 356 7.74 3.33 -2.86
N PRO A 357 7.05 4.48 -2.72
CA PRO A 357 7.45 5.73 -3.38
C PRO A 357 8.63 6.42 -2.68
N TYR A 358 8.86 6.16 -1.39
CA TYR A 358 9.94 6.76 -0.60
C TYR A 358 10.32 5.91 0.61
N ILE A 359 11.51 6.15 1.15
CA ILE A 359 11.99 5.67 2.45
C ILE A 359 12.45 6.86 3.29
N TYR A 360 12.31 6.71 4.62
CA TYR A 360 12.55 7.79 5.59
C TYR A 360 13.41 7.33 6.75
N SER A 361 14.30 8.18 7.24
CA SER A 361 15.10 7.92 8.44
C SER A 361 15.23 9.19 9.27
N ASP A 362 15.33 9.07 10.59
CA ASP A 362 15.52 10.18 11.51
C ASP A 362 16.38 9.78 12.71
N TYR A 363 17.05 10.77 13.29
CA TYR A 363 17.78 10.63 14.55
C TYR A 363 17.98 11.98 15.23
N ILE A 364 18.46 11.98 16.49
CA ILE A 364 18.82 13.17 17.24
C ILE A 364 20.30 13.09 17.57
N ASP A 365 21.06 14.12 17.24
CA ASP A 365 22.45 14.29 17.67
C ASP A 365 22.61 15.57 18.46
N THR A 366 23.18 15.47 19.67
CA THR A 366 23.44 16.63 20.56
C THR A 366 22.23 17.57 20.74
N GLY A 367 21.02 17.00 20.69
CA GLY A 367 19.76 17.74 20.84
C GLY A 367 19.25 18.38 19.56
N VAL A 368 19.95 18.23 18.43
CA VAL A 368 19.47 18.61 17.10
C VAL A 368 18.85 17.40 16.41
N GLU A 369 17.67 17.58 15.89
CA GLU A 369 16.99 16.58 15.08
C GLU A 369 17.56 16.60 13.66
N TYR A 370 17.74 15.42 13.08
CA TYR A 370 18.08 15.18 11.67
C TYR A 370 17.12 14.18 11.07
N TRP A 371 16.75 14.41 9.83
CA TRP A 371 15.98 13.43 9.07
C TRP A 371 16.39 13.43 7.60
N ALA A 372 16.14 12.33 6.95
CA ALA A 372 16.28 12.19 5.51
C ALA A 372 15.10 11.41 4.92
N ILE A 373 14.76 11.77 3.69
CA ILE A 373 13.78 11.05 2.88
C ILE A 373 14.29 10.97 1.46
N ARG A 374 14.03 9.85 0.78
CA ARG A 374 14.35 9.72 -0.64
C ARG A 374 13.27 8.97 -1.40
N ASN A 375 13.14 9.29 -2.69
CA ASN A 375 12.55 8.42 -3.71
C ASN A 375 13.66 7.64 -4.45
N ASP A 376 13.34 7.05 -5.60
CA ASP A 376 14.32 6.28 -6.39
C ASP A 376 15.51 7.12 -6.85
N THR A 377 15.35 8.41 -7.06
CA THR A 377 16.33 9.28 -7.71
C THR A 377 16.90 10.35 -6.79
N TYR A 378 16.06 10.99 -5.99
CA TYR A 378 16.42 12.17 -5.20
C TYR A 378 16.28 11.92 -3.71
N LYS A 379 17.11 12.64 -2.95
CA LYS A 379 17.15 12.58 -1.49
C LYS A 379 17.24 13.96 -0.88
N VAL A 380 16.48 14.16 0.18
CA VAL A 380 16.52 15.34 1.04
C VAL A 380 17.14 14.96 2.37
N ILE A 381 18.02 15.80 2.89
CA ILE A 381 18.50 15.78 4.28
C ILE A 381 18.13 17.12 4.89
N GLU A 382 17.54 17.11 6.09
CA GLU A 382 17.22 18.34 6.82
C GLU A 382 17.51 18.18 8.31
N ASN A 383 17.92 19.28 8.95
CA ASN A 383 18.12 19.32 10.39
C ASN A 383 17.17 20.28 11.09
N GLY A 384 17.08 20.18 12.41
CA GLY A 384 16.21 21.02 13.24
C GLY A 384 16.58 22.52 13.26
N ASN A 385 17.68 22.91 12.61
CA ASN A 385 18.06 24.32 12.43
C ASN A 385 17.53 24.89 11.11
N GLY A 386 16.91 24.07 10.26
CA GLY A 386 16.39 24.46 8.95
C GLY A 386 17.43 24.36 7.81
N ASP A 387 18.60 23.75 8.05
CA ASP A 387 19.55 23.50 6.97
C ASP A 387 19.03 22.34 6.12
N VAL A 388 18.91 22.54 4.81
CA VAL A 388 18.41 21.59 3.83
C VAL A 388 19.48 21.28 2.81
N GLU A 389 19.66 20.00 2.51
CA GLU A 389 20.51 19.50 1.44
C GLU A 389 19.68 18.60 0.50
N PHE A 390 19.97 18.63 -0.79
CA PHE A 390 19.21 17.88 -1.80
C PHE A 390 20.14 17.27 -2.82
N TYR A 391 20.02 15.94 -3.04
CA TYR A 391 20.96 15.17 -3.86
C TYR A 391 20.26 14.33 -4.89
N ASN A 392 20.87 14.15 -6.07
CA ASN A 392 20.51 13.11 -7.03
C ASN A 392 21.37 11.86 -6.75
N VAL A 393 20.87 10.95 -5.94
CA VAL A 393 21.64 9.79 -5.44
C VAL A 393 21.85 8.67 -6.48
N VAL A 394 21.32 8.81 -7.69
CA VAL A 394 21.61 7.93 -8.83
C VAL A 394 22.87 8.40 -9.55
N ASN A 395 23.01 9.70 -9.76
CA ASN A 395 24.14 10.29 -10.50
C ASN A 395 25.28 10.74 -9.57
N ASP A 396 25.01 10.94 -8.29
CA ASP A 396 25.94 11.37 -7.26
C ASP A 396 25.76 10.53 -5.99
N LEU A 397 26.15 9.25 -6.09
CA LEU A 397 26.02 8.28 -5.00
C LEU A 397 26.77 8.70 -3.72
N GLU A 398 27.84 9.49 -3.87
CA GLU A 398 28.67 9.97 -2.77
C GLU A 398 28.14 11.25 -2.11
N GLU A 399 27.09 11.86 -2.69
CA GLU A 399 26.43 13.07 -2.20
C GLU A 399 27.42 14.26 -2.06
N ASN A 400 28.17 14.49 -3.15
CA ASN A 400 29.16 15.57 -3.24
C ASN A 400 28.57 16.90 -3.76
N ILE A 401 27.41 16.83 -4.46
CA ILE A 401 26.80 17.97 -5.15
C ILE A 401 25.43 18.23 -4.55
N ASP A 402 25.37 19.20 -3.65
CA ASP A 402 24.10 19.71 -3.14
C ASP A 402 23.41 20.57 -4.22
N LEU A 403 22.23 20.11 -4.65
CA LEU A 403 21.43 20.73 -5.71
C LEU A 403 20.65 21.95 -5.24
N THR A 404 20.54 22.22 -3.94
CA THR A 404 19.74 23.35 -3.40
C THR A 404 20.11 24.69 -4.00
N GLN A 405 21.35 24.83 -4.47
CA GLN A 405 21.87 26.06 -5.08
C GLN A 405 21.55 26.21 -6.60
N PHE A 406 21.04 25.16 -7.24
CA PHE A 406 20.93 25.10 -8.71
C PHE A 406 19.73 24.28 -9.17
N LEU A 407 18.63 24.31 -8.40
CA LEU A 407 17.42 23.53 -8.67
C LEU A 407 16.81 23.89 -10.02
N THR A 408 16.48 22.89 -10.81
CA THR A 408 15.50 23.02 -11.88
C THR A 408 14.10 23.08 -11.28
N ASN A 409 13.09 23.50 -12.06
CA ASN A 409 11.70 23.54 -11.59
C ASN A 409 11.20 22.14 -11.16
N GLU A 410 11.61 21.09 -11.89
CA GLU A 410 11.29 19.71 -11.55
C GLU A 410 11.92 19.28 -10.23
N GLU A 411 13.20 19.59 -10.03
CA GLU A 411 13.92 19.28 -8.80
C GLU A 411 13.36 20.04 -7.59
N ALA A 412 13.00 21.32 -7.76
CA ALA A 412 12.33 22.11 -6.72
C ALA A 412 10.97 21.49 -6.32
N TYR A 413 10.21 21.01 -7.31
CA TYR A 413 8.96 20.29 -7.06
C TYR A 413 9.21 18.98 -6.29
N ILE A 414 10.15 18.16 -6.72
CA ILE A 414 10.50 16.90 -6.05
C ILE A 414 10.97 17.15 -4.61
N LEU A 415 11.82 18.15 -4.41
CA LEU A 415 12.27 18.57 -3.08
C LEU A 415 11.09 18.89 -2.17
N SER A 416 10.13 19.68 -2.68
CA SER A 416 8.95 20.06 -1.91
C SER A 416 8.07 18.84 -1.58
N GLN A 417 7.89 17.90 -2.50
CA GLN A 417 7.13 16.68 -2.27
C GLN A 417 7.77 15.78 -1.20
N LEU A 418 9.07 15.54 -1.28
CA LEU A 418 9.78 14.73 -0.30
C LEU A 418 9.76 15.38 1.10
N ARG A 419 9.89 16.71 1.19
CA ARG A 419 9.78 17.42 2.47
C ARG A 419 8.37 17.34 3.05
N ALA A 420 7.34 17.50 2.23
CA ALA A 420 5.94 17.35 2.66
C ALA A 420 5.66 15.94 3.21
N GLU A 421 6.19 14.91 2.55
CA GLU A 421 6.05 13.54 2.98
C GLU A 421 6.77 13.24 4.30
N ALA A 422 7.99 13.80 4.46
CA ALA A 422 8.72 13.72 5.72
C ALA A 422 7.97 14.41 6.87
N ALA A 423 7.39 15.57 6.62
CA ALA A 423 6.59 16.28 7.60
C ALA A 423 5.31 15.49 8.00
N PHE A 424 4.66 14.83 7.05
CA PHE A 424 3.55 13.92 7.32
C PHE A 424 3.97 12.75 8.23
N ILE A 425 5.07 12.07 7.90
CA ILE A 425 5.62 10.99 8.74
C ILE A 425 5.89 11.48 10.16
N ARG A 426 6.42 12.68 10.31
CA ARG A 426 6.82 13.27 11.59
C ARG A 426 5.66 13.80 12.42
N ASN A 427 4.47 13.97 11.84
CA ASN A 427 3.35 14.74 12.40
C ASN A 427 3.77 16.18 12.75
N ASP A 428 4.73 16.73 12.00
CA ASP A 428 5.26 18.06 12.22
C ASP A 428 4.61 19.06 11.27
N TRP A 429 3.42 19.44 11.63
CA TRP A 429 2.62 20.42 10.88
C TRP A 429 3.27 21.81 10.86
N SER A 430 4.12 22.12 11.84
CA SER A 430 4.85 23.39 11.87
C SER A 430 5.91 23.48 10.76
N CYS A 431 6.49 22.35 10.38
CA CYS A 431 7.42 22.26 9.25
C CYS A 431 6.69 22.40 7.91
N ILE A 432 5.48 21.83 7.78
CA ILE A 432 4.63 22.06 6.60
C ILE A 432 4.31 23.56 6.48
N ASP A 433 3.94 24.22 7.57
CA ASP A 433 3.67 25.65 7.56
C ASP A 433 4.89 26.48 7.11
N GLN A 434 6.10 26.10 7.47
CA GLN A 434 7.34 26.80 7.03
C GLN A 434 7.67 26.51 5.57
N ILE A 435 7.52 25.27 5.12
CA ILE A 435 7.77 24.85 3.73
C ILE A 435 6.75 25.50 2.78
N LEU A 436 5.48 25.56 3.20
CA LEU A 436 4.38 26.06 2.39
C LEU A 436 4.21 27.58 2.50
N ASN A 437 4.67 28.20 3.58
CA ASN A 437 4.57 29.66 3.81
C ASN A 437 5.79 30.44 3.31
N GLY A 438 6.75 29.80 2.62
CA GLY A 438 7.81 30.52 1.92
C GLY A 438 8.67 31.42 2.78
N THR A 439 8.95 31.04 4.05
CA THR A 439 9.93 31.80 4.89
C THR A 439 11.38 31.43 4.56
N GLU A 440 11.61 30.50 3.64
CA GLU A 440 12.93 30.34 3.03
C GLU A 440 13.14 31.43 2.00
N THR A 441 14.07 32.27 2.27
CA THR A 441 14.61 33.27 1.35
C THR A 441 15.39 32.56 0.22
N THR A 442 14.68 31.94 -0.72
CA THR A 442 15.25 31.74 -2.05
C THR A 442 15.24 33.13 -2.73
N THR A 443 16.38 33.56 -3.20
CA THR A 443 16.62 34.84 -3.81
C THR A 443 16.04 34.95 -5.23
N ASP A 444 14.89 34.35 -5.49
CA ASP A 444 14.22 34.43 -6.78
C ASP A 444 12.88 35.16 -6.63
N ASP A 445 12.84 36.26 -7.20
CA ASP A 445 11.88 37.26 -7.70
C ASP A 445 10.39 37.17 -7.32
N CYS A 446 9.95 36.25 -6.47
CA CYS A 446 8.63 36.25 -5.83
C CYS A 446 8.60 36.96 -4.48
N THR A 447 9.43 37.97 -4.27
CA THR A 447 9.46 38.75 -3.03
C THR A 447 8.14 39.43 -2.67
N ASN A 448 7.13 39.32 -3.51
CA ASN A 448 5.80 39.90 -3.33
C ASN A 448 4.64 38.91 -3.54
N CYS A 449 4.87 37.59 -3.59
CA CYS A 449 3.78 36.59 -3.60
C CYS A 449 3.30 36.32 -2.18
N PRO A 450 2.15 36.88 -1.76
CA PRO A 450 1.57 36.52 -0.47
C PRO A 450 1.16 35.04 -0.48
N THR A 451 1.41 34.36 0.63
CA THR A 451 1.08 32.95 0.79
C THR A 451 -0.44 32.74 0.80
N ASP A 452 -0.91 31.90 -0.05
CA ASP A 452 -2.27 31.38 -0.03
C ASP A 452 -2.56 30.66 1.29
N LEU A 453 -3.71 30.93 1.87
CA LEU A 453 -4.06 30.49 3.23
C LEU A 453 -4.94 29.23 3.27
N LEU A 454 -5.16 28.51 2.16
CA LEU A 454 -6.06 27.35 2.12
C LEU A 454 -5.33 26.02 1.85
N ASN A 455 -5.70 25.01 2.63
CA ASN A 455 -5.16 23.63 2.56
C ASN A 455 -6.19 22.58 2.41
N PHE A 456 -5.83 21.53 1.67
CA PHE A 456 -6.47 20.22 1.76
C PHE A 456 -5.54 19.27 2.52
N THR A 457 -6.07 18.57 3.52
CA THR A 457 -5.35 17.54 4.27
C THR A 457 -6.12 16.24 4.18
N ASN A 458 -5.42 15.12 3.95
CA ASN A 458 -6.02 13.81 4.09
C ASN A 458 -6.02 13.44 5.59
N ILE A 459 -7.20 13.20 6.16
CA ILE A 459 -7.38 12.88 7.58
C ILE A 459 -7.51 11.38 7.86
N GLY A 460 -7.40 10.54 6.84
CA GLY A 460 -7.48 9.09 6.96
C GLY A 460 -8.89 8.55 7.12
N CYS A 461 -9.01 7.26 7.43
CA CYS A 461 -10.26 6.59 7.80
C CYS A 461 -10.33 6.44 9.31
N CYS A 462 -11.42 6.83 9.95
CA CYS A 462 -11.55 6.77 11.40
C CYS A 462 -12.89 6.27 11.92
N ASP A 463 -13.95 6.28 11.14
CA ASP A 463 -15.29 5.87 11.57
C ASP A 463 -15.96 4.97 10.52
N ASN A 464 -16.71 3.99 10.98
CA ASN A 464 -17.54 3.14 10.14
C ASN A 464 -18.93 3.77 9.94
N PRO A 465 -19.62 3.49 8.81
CA PRO A 465 -21.00 3.88 8.60
C PRO A 465 -21.93 3.38 9.70
N THR A 466 -22.84 4.24 10.16
CA THR A 466 -23.82 3.90 11.21
C THR A 466 -25.24 3.87 10.70
N GLU A 467 -25.51 4.47 9.56
CA GLU A 467 -26.80 4.54 8.88
C GLU A 467 -26.78 3.68 7.61
N PRO A 468 -27.92 3.17 7.16
CA PRO A 468 -27.99 2.46 5.90
C PRO A 468 -27.67 3.39 4.72
N THR A 469 -26.93 2.86 3.75
CA THR A 469 -26.68 3.54 2.46
C THR A 469 -27.78 3.17 1.50
N VAL A 470 -28.36 4.17 0.84
CA VAL A 470 -29.41 3.97 -0.16
C VAL A 470 -28.98 4.48 -1.53
N TYR A 471 -29.03 3.59 -2.51
CA TYR A 471 -28.93 3.89 -3.94
C TYR A 471 -30.06 3.15 -4.67
N TYR A 472 -31.03 3.92 -5.18
CA TYR A 472 -32.16 3.37 -5.91
C TYR A 472 -32.23 3.96 -7.31
N GLU A 473 -31.83 3.17 -8.31
CA GLU A 473 -31.84 3.54 -9.74
C GLU A 473 -33.07 2.96 -10.41
N TYR A 474 -33.84 3.82 -11.11
CA TYR A 474 -34.97 3.39 -11.90
C TYR A 474 -35.12 4.23 -13.17
N VAL A 475 -35.93 3.73 -14.10
CA VAL A 475 -36.21 4.41 -15.37
C VAL A 475 -37.62 4.92 -15.37
N GLU A 476 -37.78 6.22 -15.61
CA GLU A 476 -39.06 6.85 -15.78
C GLU A 476 -39.12 7.60 -17.13
N SER A 477 -39.93 7.09 -18.07
CA SER A 477 -40.12 7.68 -19.41
C SER A 477 -38.80 7.72 -20.19
N VAL A 478 -38.15 8.88 -20.28
CA VAL A 478 -36.91 9.12 -21.04
C VAL A 478 -35.73 9.46 -20.12
N SER A 479 -35.95 9.32 -18.84
CA SER A 479 -35.01 9.68 -17.80
C SER A 479 -34.54 8.44 -17.02
N ARG A 480 -33.26 8.39 -16.73
CA ARG A 480 -32.70 7.59 -15.66
C ARG A 480 -32.82 8.42 -14.38
N LYS A 481 -33.36 7.85 -13.35
CA LYS A 481 -33.48 8.48 -12.03
C LYS A 481 -32.70 7.75 -11.00
N VAL A 482 -32.13 8.50 -10.06
CA VAL A 482 -31.43 7.97 -8.89
C VAL A 482 -31.93 8.68 -7.66
N TYR A 483 -32.55 7.92 -6.76
CA TYR A 483 -32.80 8.36 -5.40
C TYR A 483 -31.64 7.86 -4.52
N THR A 484 -31.14 8.73 -3.64
CA THR A 484 -30.09 8.37 -2.69
C THR A 484 -30.18 9.20 -1.41
N ASN A 485 -29.76 8.62 -0.28
CA ASN A 485 -29.55 9.36 0.95
C ASN A 485 -28.12 9.91 1.09
N ASN A 486 -27.27 9.77 0.06
CA ASN A 486 -25.91 10.31 0.01
C ASN A 486 -25.06 9.99 1.24
N TYR A 487 -25.30 8.85 1.86
CA TYR A 487 -24.54 8.38 3.00
C TYR A 487 -23.53 7.31 2.57
N PRO A 488 -22.24 7.40 2.95
CA PRO A 488 -21.23 6.48 2.46
C PRO A 488 -21.43 5.05 3.01
N ASP A 489 -21.14 4.05 2.19
CA ASP A 489 -21.13 2.62 2.52
C ASP A 489 -19.77 2.08 2.98
N HIS A 490 -18.82 2.96 3.13
CA HIS A 490 -17.41 2.67 3.48
C HIS A 490 -16.94 3.58 4.61
N ASP A 491 -15.79 3.25 5.18
CA ASP A 491 -15.16 4.05 6.22
C ASP A 491 -14.88 5.48 5.75
N PHE A 492 -15.07 6.44 6.62
CA PHE A 492 -14.88 7.87 6.39
C PHE A 492 -14.23 8.54 7.59
N CYS A 493 -13.87 9.81 7.45
CA CYS A 493 -13.41 10.65 8.56
C CYS A 493 -13.90 12.08 8.44
N TYR A 494 -13.93 12.79 9.56
CA TYR A 494 -14.33 14.20 9.62
C TYR A 494 -13.44 14.97 10.59
N ASN A 495 -13.19 16.23 10.29
CA ASN A 495 -12.27 17.07 11.05
C ASN A 495 -12.92 17.79 12.24
N ASN A 496 -14.23 17.81 12.34
CA ASN A 496 -14.98 18.41 13.47
C ASN A 496 -16.42 17.87 13.55
N ALA A 497 -17.03 17.99 14.71
CA ALA A 497 -18.37 17.47 14.98
C ALA A 497 -19.50 18.08 14.11
N SER A 498 -19.25 19.17 13.41
CA SER A 498 -20.21 19.78 12.49
C SER A 498 -20.21 19.16 11.09
N ASN A 499 -19.19 18.37 10.78
CA ASN A 499 -18.96 17.76 9.48
C ASN A 499 -19.08 16.23 9.51
N VAL A 500 -19.73 15.68 10.53
CA VAL A 500 -20.08 14.25 10.57
C VAL A 500 -21.02 13.97 9.40
N PRO A 501 -20.73 12.97 8.56
CA PRO A 501 -21.67 12.54 7.53
C PRO A 501 -23.04 12.22 8.14
N ALA A 502 -24.07 12.71 7.51
CA ALA A 502 -25.45 12.43 7.84
C ALA A 502 -26.25 12.25 6.55
N PRO A 503 -27.32 11.47 6.54
CA PRO A 503 -28.17 11.34 5.37
C PRO A 503 -28.56 12.70 4.78
N ALA A 504 -28.39 12.85 3.47
CA ALA A 504 -28.73 14.02 2.67
C ALA A 504 -29.40 13.53 1.40
N TYR A 505 -30.70 13.62 1.36
CA TYR A 505 -31.54 12.98 0.33
C TYR A 505 -31.50 13.72 -1.00
N HIS A 506 -31.41 12.97 -2.10
CA HIS A 506 -31.37 13.49 -3.46
C HIS A 506 -32.28 12.67 -4.38
N ASP A 507 -32.98 13.37 -5.29
CA ASP A 507 -33.72 12.79 -6.42
C ASP A 507 -33.15 13.35 -7.72
N LEU A 508 -32.29 12.56 -8.36
CA LEU A 508 -31.47 12.96 -9.49
C LEU A 508 -32.04 12.44 -10.79
N ASN A 509 -32.20 13.34 -11.77
CA ASN A 509 -32.57 13.01 -13.13
C ASN A 509 -31.39 13.09 -14.08
N MET A 510 -31.34 12.21 -15.04
CA MET A 510 -30.37 12.28 -16.14
C MET A 510 -30.97 11.70 -17.43
N PRO A 511 -30.51 12.10 -18.62
CA PRO A 511 -30.97 11.52 -19.87
C PRO A 511 -30.74 10.02 -19.92
N LEU A 512 -31.77 9.23 -20.20
CA LEU A 512 -31.63 7.78 -20.41
C LEU A 512 -30.78 7.48 -21.63
N VAL A 513 -30.92 8.31 -22.68
CA VAL A 513 -30.08 8.22 -23.90
C VAL A 513 -29.26 9.50 -24.00
N PRO A 514 -28.07 9.55 -23.43
CA PRO A 514 -27.20 10.72 -23.47
C PRO A 514 -26.71 11.00 -24.91
N ALA A 515 -26.51 12.28 -25.22
CA ALA A 515 -26.04 12.71 -26.54
C ALA A 515 -24.94 13.77 -26.41
N LEU A 516 -23.92 13.64 -27.28
CA LEU A 516 -22.87 14.65 -27.39
C LEU A 516 -23.41 15.94 -27.99
N THR A 517 -23.13 17.07 -27.34
CA THR A 517 -23.55 18.40 -27.82
C THR A 517 -22.61 19.00 -28.86
N GLY A 518 -21.41 18.44 -29.00
CA GLY A 518 -20.33 18.97 -29.81
C GLY A 518 -19.55 20.13 -29.18
N ASN A 519 -19.95 20.56 -27.97
CA ASN A 519 -19.23 21.54 -27.15
C ASN A 519 -19.12 20.99 -25.72
N THR A 520 -18.10 21.37 -25.03
CA THR A 520 -17.93 21.04 -23.61
C THR A 520 -18.53 22.13 -22.72
N THR A 521 -19.07 21.73 -21.56
CA THR A 521 -19.56 22.64 -20.53
C THR A 521 -18.77 22.45 -19.26
N SER A 522 -18.03 23.47 -18.83
CA SER A 522 -17.26 23.43 -17.60
C SER A 522 -18.15 23.16 -16.39
N ILE A 523 -17.62 22.44 -15.39
CA ILE A 523 -18.23 22.34 -14.06
C ILE A 523 -18.15 23.65 -13.27
N ILE A 524 -17.33 24.61 -13.71
CA ILE A 524 -17.23 25.96 -13.14
C ILE A 524 -18.20 26.86 -13.90
N ALA A 525 -19.20 27.40 -13.20
CA ALA A 525 -20.19 28.27 -13.81
C ALA A 525 -19.61 29.62 -14.23
N ASN A 526 -20.09 30.17 -15.36
CA ASN A 526 -19.78 31.54 -15.83
C ASN A 526 -20.16 32.67 -14.83
N THR A 527 -20.85 32.32 -13.75
CA THR A 527 -21.27 33.27 -12.69
C THR A 527 -20.32 33.30 -11.50
N GLY A 528 -19.17 32.68 -11.62
CA GLY A 528 -18.15 32.66 -10.56
C GLY A 528 -18.42 31.71 -9.38
N ARG A 529 -19.40 30.84 -9.49
CA ARG A 529 -19.61 29.75 -8.52
C ARG A 529 -19.48 28.40 -9.26
N PRO A 530 -18.67 27.46 -8.80
CA PRO A 530 -18.60 26.15 -9.43
C PRO A 530 -19.98 25.48 -9.40
N LEU A 531 -20.31 24.79 -10.47
CA LEU A 531 -21.31 23.75 -10.44
C LEU A 531 -20.63 22.54 -9.80
N THR A 532 -20.81 22.36 -8.52
CA THR A 532 -19.99 21.39 -7.77
C THR A 532 -20.38 19.94 -8.06
N THR A 533 -21.64 19.67 -8.42
CA THR A 533 -22.12 18.31 -8.63
C THR A 533 -21.94 17.89 -10.07
N PHE A 534 -21.07 16.92 -10.30
CA PHE A 534 -20.79 16.33 -11.61
C PHE A 534 -21.65 15.09 -11.87
N GLY A 535 -21.86 14.27 -10.83
CA GLY A 535 -22.54 13.00 -10.97
C GLY A 535 -22.83 12.35 -9.63
N VAL A 536 -23.23 11.10 -9.69
CA VAL A 536 -23.52 10.25 -8.54
C VAL A 536 -22.81 8.89 -8.70
N ALA A 537 -22.15 8.42 -7.65
CA ALA A 537 -21.54 7.09 -7.61
C ALA A 537 -22.62 6.00 -7.42
N LEU A 538 -22.32 4.75 -7.77
CA LEU A 538 -23.28 3.65 -7.64
C LEU A 538 -23.56 3.24 -6.17
N ASN A 539 -22.80 3.80 -5.22
CA ASN A 539 -23.15 3.74 -3.80
C ASN A 539 -23.96 4.95 -3.32
N GLY A 540 -24.45 5.78 -4.24
CA GLY A 540 -25.30 6.92 -3.93
C GLY A 540 -24.56 8.20 -3.54
N VAL A 541 -23.27 8.19 -3.33
CA VAL A 541 -22.51 9.37 -2.94
C VAL A 541 -22.31 10.32 -4.11
N ILE A 542 -22.52 11.60 -3.87
CA ILE A 542 -22.38 12.68 -4.87
C ILE A 542 -20.90 12.82 -5.29
N ILE A 543 -20.66 13.03 -6.58
CA ILE A 543 -19.36 13.33 -7.18
C ILE A 543 -19.26 14.82 -7.45
N ALA A 544 -18.37 15.53 -6.75
CA ALA A 544 -18.17 16.97 -6.85
C ALA A 544 -16.68 17.31 -7.06
N PRO A 545 -16.12 17.20 -8.27
CA PRO A 545 -14.68 17.29 -8.55
C PRO A 545 -14.03 18.62 -8.15
N ALA A 546 -14.75 19.72 -8.26
CA ALA A 546 -14.23 21.06 -7.95
C ALA A 546 -14.79 21.56 -6.62
N PRO A 547 -13.93 21.93 -5.65
CA PRO A 547 -14.39 22.57 -4.43
C PRO A 547 -14.81 24.01 -4.71
N ALA A 548 -15.73 24.54 -3.91
CA ALA A 548 -16.14 25.93 -3.94
C ALA A 548 -15.09 26.84 -3.25
N LEU A 549 -13.82 26.67 -3.57
CA LEU A 549 -12.69 27.37 -2.95
C LEU A 549 -11.85 28.10 -4.00
N PRO A 550 -12.22 29.35 -4.34
CA PRO A 550 -11.45 30.21 -5.24
C PRO A 550 -10.25 30.85 -4.53
N PHE A 551 -9.32 31.38 -5.31
CA PHE A 551 -8.28 32.27 -4.78
C PHE A 551 -8.93 33.50 -4.13
N VAL A 552 -8.54 33.81 -2.90
CA VAL A 552 -9.04 34.96 -2.14
C VAL A 552 -8.10 36.15 -2.33
N PHE A 553 -8.62 37.34 -2.64
CA PHE A 553 -7.81 38.56 -2.76
C PHE A 553 -7.20 38.92 -1.43
N LEU A 554 -5.88 39.13 -1.41
CA LEU A 554 -5.11 39.32 -0.17
C LEU A 554 -5.00 40.75 0.31
N ASN A 555 -5.36 41.76 -0.49
CA ASN A 555 -5.21 43.16 -0.14
C ASN A 555 -6.49 43.89 0.26
N THR A 556 -7.63 43.19 0.32
CA THR A 556 -8.91 43.85 0.52
C THR A 556 -9.59 43.37 1.81
N ASN A 557 -10.13 44.36 2.55
CA ASN A 557 -11.07 44.10 3.65
C ASN A 557 -12.46 43.62 3.14
N THR A 558 -12.55 43.34 1.85
CA THR A 558 -13.75 42.84 1.16
C THR A 558 -13.41 41.44 0.67
N ASN A 559 -14.27 40.47 0.99
CA ASN A 559 -14.19 39.10 0.48
C ASN A 559 -14.38 39.07 -1.06
N GLN A 560 -13.33 39.42 -1.79
CA GLN A 560 -13.26 39.30 -3.23
C GLN A 560 -12.54 38.02 -3.60
N TYR A 561 -13.04 37.33 -4.62
CA TYR A 561 -12.59 36.01 -5.02
C TYR A 561 -12.27 36.00 -6.51
N ASN A 562 -11.19 35.30 -6.87
CA ASN A 562 -10.88 34.99 -8.27
C ASN A 562 -11.26 33.53 -8.57
N TRP A 563 -12.40 33.35 -9.21
CA TRP A 563 -12.94 32.03 -9.55
C TRP A 563 -12.25 31.37 -10.75
N ASP A 564 -11.40 32.09 -11.46
CA ASP A 564 -10.57 31.47 -12.49
C ASP A 564 -9.45 30.60 -11.86
N TRP A 565 -9.15 30.84 -10.58
CA TRP A 565 -8.16 30.11 -9.79
C TRP A 565 -8.84 29.37 -8.63
N VAL A 566 -9.35 28.16 -8.95
CA VAL A 566 -9.95 27.26 -7.96
C VAL A 566 -8.92 26.26 -7.50
N PHE A 567 -8.85 26.02 -6.19
CA PHE A 567 -7.96 25.03 -5.60
C PHE A 567 -8.21 23.64 -6.15
N GLU A 568 -7.14 22.86 -6.30
CA GLU A 568 -7.23 21.44 -6.64
C GLU A 568 -7.29 20.60 -5.36
N PRO A 569 -8.43 19.97 -5.05
CA PRO A 569 -8.64 19.33 -3.75
C PRO A 569 -7.80 18.08 -3.54
N THR A 570 -7.40 17.41 -4.61
CA THR A 570 -6.63 16.17 -4.55
C THR A 570 -5.12 16.41 -4.52
N ASN A 571 -4.68 17.68 -4.69
CA ASN A 571 -3.28 18.05 -4.52
C ASN A 571 -3.08 18.58 -3.11
N ASN A 572 -2.40 17.82 -2.27
CA ASN A 572 -2.10 18.13 -0.86
C ASN A 572 -1.19 19.36 -0.65
N GLN A 573 -1.14 20.28 -1.60
CA GLN A 573 -0.31 21.48 -1.56
C GLN A 573 -1.06 22.67 -0.95
N GLY A 574 -0.71 23.06 0.23
CA GLY A 574 -1.04 24.38 0.76
C GLY A 574 -1.64 24.42 2.19
N ALA A 575 -1.11 25.23 3.12
CA ALA A 575 -1.58 25.45 4.48
C ALA A 575 -2.34 26.77 4.64
N GLY A 576 -3.42 26.80 5.41
CA GLY A 576 -4.12 28.02 5.81
C GLY A 576 -5.40 27.78 6.61
N SER A 577 -5.98 28.79 7.21
CA SER A 577 -7.06 28.74 8.22
C SER A 577 -8.45 28.31 7.70
N GLY A 578 -8.55 27.71 6.52
CA GLY A 578 -9.79 27.27 5.91
C GLY A 578 -9.68 25.87 5.33
N ASN A 579 -9.23 24.91 6.13
CA ASN A 579 -8.95 23.55 5.68
C ASN A 579 -10.17 22.82 5.14
N VAL A 580 -10.11 22.35 3.90
CA VAL A 580 -10.91 21.23 3.44
C VAL A 580 -10.07 19.98 3.62
N SER A 581 -10.42 19.18 4.60
CA SER A 581 -9.77 17.90 4.84
C SER A 581 -10.50 16.84 4.04
N LEU A 582 -9.78 16.03 3.28
CA LEU A 582 -10.31 14.84 2.62
C LEU A 582 -9.99 13.60 3.46
N ASP A 583 -10.92 12.67 3.50
CA ASP A 583 -10.72 11.36 4.15
C ASP A 583 -10.03 10.36 3.22
N CYS A 584 -9.98 9.10 3.64
CA CYS A 584 -9.37 8.01 2.87
C CYS A 584 -10.07 7.71 1.53
N ALA A 585 -11.31 8.13 1.35
CA ALA A 585 -12.05 7.99 0.11
C ALA A 585 -11.90 9.22 -0.82
N SER A 586 -10.99 10.14 -0.52
CA SER A 586 -10.86 11.43 -1.22
C SER A 586 -12.14 12.27 -1.18
N ALA A 587 -12.85 12.24 -0.04
CA ALA A 587 -14.14 12.82 0.17
C ALA A 587 -14.21 13.62 1.48
N HIS A 588 -15.26 14.41 1.64
CA HIS A 588 -15.60 15.01 2.93
C HIS A 588 -17.09 15.37 3.00
N SER A 589 -17.56 15.67 4.21
CA SER A 589 -18.92 16.18 4.41
C SER A 589 -18.95 17.68 4.49
N SER A 590 -19.97 18.29 3.88
CA SER A 590 -20.25 19.72 3.97
C SER A 590 -21.74 19.97 4.23
N THR A 591 -22.07 21.13 4.80
CA THR A 591 -23.48 21.53 5.07
C THR A 591 -24.30 21.78 3.81
N ALA A 592 -23.62 21.95 2.65
CA ALA A 592 -24.29 22.29 1.40
C ALA A 592 -24.59 21.04 0.53
N HIS A 593 -23.80 19.99 0.65
CA HIS A 593 -23.88 18.83 -0.25
C HIS A 593 -23.89 17.48 0.46
N GLY A 594 -23.86 17.46 1.81
CA GLY A 594 -23.62 16.21 2.52
C GLY A 594 -22.21 15.65 2.26
N TYR A 595 -22.05 14.34 2.30
CA TYR A 595 -20.79 13.67 1.97
C TYR A 595 -20.60 13.62 0.44
N HIS A 596 -19.38 13.88 -0.08
CA HIS A 596 -19.13 13.90 -1.52
C HIS A 596 -17.67 13.66 -1.87
N TYR A 597 -17.45 13.04 -3.04
CA TYR A 597 -16.12 12.73 -3.58
C TYR A 597 -15.51 13.91 -4.34
N HIS A 598 -14.23 14.19 -4.07
CA HIS A 598 -13.39 15.13 -4.81
C HIS A 598 -12.32 14.46 -5.66
N GLY A 599 -12.02 13.22 -5.40
CA GLY A 599 -10.96 12.44 -6.06
C GLY A 599 -11.30 10.98 -6.23
N GLU A 600 -10.27 10.18 -6.41
CA GLU A 600 -10.38 8.73 -6.60
C GLU A 600 -10.99 8.07 -5.36
N MET A 601 -12.09 7.36 -5.54
CA MET A 601 -12.95 6.80 -4.49
C MET A 601 -12.54 5.36 -4.10
N PHE A 602 -11.35 5.20 -3.52
CA PHE A 602 -10.81 3.85 -3.23
C PHE A 602 -11.67 3.06 -2.25
N SER A 603 -12.09 3.66 -1.15
CA SER A 603 -12.80 2.94 -0.09
C SER A 603 -14.12 2.37 -0.58
N TYR A 604 -14.83 3.09 -1.47
CA TYR A 604 -15.99 2.54 -2.16
C TYR A 604 -15.61 1.33 -3.04
N LEU A 605 -14.54 1.47 -3.83
CA LEU A 605 -14.09 0.42 -4.74
C LEU A 605 -13.55 -0.80 -3.99
N GLU A 606 -12.93 -0.62 -2.83
CA GLU A 606 -12.44 -1.70 -1.97
C GLU A 606 -13.59 -2.52 -1.38
N ASN A 607 -14.70 -1.90 -1.02
CA ASN A 607 -15.91 -2.59 -0.59
C ASN A 607 -16.53 -3.44 -1.71
N GLU A 608 -16.52 -2.94 -2.96
CA GLU A 608 -17.03 -3.68 -4.12
C GLU A 608 -16.05 -4.74 -4.63
N THR A 609 -14.74 -4.54 -4.42
CA THR A 609 -13.69 -5.41 -4.97
C THR A 609 -12.46 -5.38 -4.05
N THR A 610 -12.24 -6.42 -3.27
CA THR A 610 -11.08 -6.49 -2.35
C THR A 610 -9.75 -6.25 -3.07
N GLY A 611 -8.87 -5.47 -2.43
CA GLY A 611 -7.50 -5.24 -2.89
C GLY A 611 -7.31 -4.13 -3.92
N ILE A 612 -8.28 -3.25 -4.15
CA ILE A 612 -8.09 -2.06 -4.97
C ILE A 612 -7.38 -0.97 -4.15
N THR A 613 -6.28 -0.47 -4.71
CA THR A 613 -5.52 0.68 -4.20
C THR A 613 -5.29 1.67 -5.34
N SER A 614 -4.80 2.88 -5.05
CA SER A 614 -4.44 3.86 -6.10
C SER A 614 -3.44 3.30 -7.12
N ALA A 615 -2.54 2.42 -6.69
CA ALA A 615 -1.56 1.74 -7.54
C ALA A 615 -2.13 0.52 -8.29
N THR A 616 -3.37 0.09 -7.98
CA THR A 616 -3.96 -1.10 -8.60
C THR A 616 -4.18 -0.84 -10.10
N THR A 617 -3.59 -1.67 -10.94
CA THR A 617 -3.85 -1.65 -12.38
C THR A 617 -5.22 -2.27 -12.63
N ALA A 618 -6.20 -1.45 -13.02
CA ALA A 618 -7.51 -1.94 -13.40
C ALA A 618 -7.39 -2.80 -14.66
N THR A 619 -7.99 -3.99 -14.66
CA THR A 619 -7.96 -4.97 -15.76
C THR A 619 -9.35 -5.34 -16.26
N GLU A 620 -10.39 -4.79 -15.65
CA GLU A 620 -11.80 -5.05 -15.95
C GLU A 620 -12.56 -3.73 -16.08
N ILE A 621 -13.59 -3.73 -16.91
CA ILE A 621 -14.51 -2.59 -17.04
C ILE A 621 -15.35 -2.53 -15.76
N THR A 622 -15.17 -1.49 -14.97
CA THR A 622 -15.91 -1.24 -13.74
C THR A 622 -16.60 0.09 -13.84
N GLN A 623 -17.94 0.09 -13.86
CA GLN A 623 -18.72 1.30 -13.74
C GLN A 623 -18.75 1.73 -12.28
N VAL A 624 -18.51 3.00 -12.01
CA VAL A 624 -18.49 3.57 -10.65
C VAL A 624 -19.55 4.65 -10.43
N GLY A 625 -20.21 5.09 -11.47
CA GLY A 625 -21.24 6.13 -11.33
C GLY A 625 -21.88 6.56 -12.65
N TRP A 626 -22.71 7.57 -12.52
CA TRP A 626 -23.38 8.28 -13.62
C TRP A 626 -23.08 9.77 -13.56
N ALA A 627 -22.76 10.36 -14.71
CA ALA A 627 -22.64 11.81 -14.83
C ALA A 627 -24.02 12.45 -15.04
N ALA A 628 -24.18 13.72 -14.67
CA ALA A 628 -25.43 14.47 -14.78
C ALA A 628 -25.98 14.60 -16.21
N ASP A 629 -25.15 14.38 -17.23
CA ASP A 629 -25.51 14.32 -18.64
C ASP A 629 -25.85 12.91 -19.13
N GLY A 630 -25.93 11.94 -18.22
CA GLY A 630 -26.37 10.56 -18.48
C GLY A 630 -25.29 9.60 -18.95
N PHE A 631 -24.07 10.04 -19.19
CA PHE A 631 -22.97 9.14 -19.56
C PHE A 631 -22.43 8.39 -18.35
N PRO A 632 -22.04 7.10 -18.52
CA PRO A 632 -21.45 6.33 -17.43
C PRO A 632 -20.05 6.82 -17.08
N ILE A 633 -19.66 6.62 -15.82
CA ILE A 633 -18.32 6.88 -15.30
C ILE A 633 -17.66 5.53 -14.99
N LEU A 634 -16.48 5.29 -15.58
CA LEU A 634 -15.70 4.06 -15.40
C LEU A 634 -14.45 4.29 -14.55
N TYR A 635 -13.94 3.23 -13.95
CA TYR A 635 -12.71 3.26 -13.20
C TYR A 635 -11.52 2.79 -14.06
N LYS A 636 -10.67 3.72 -14.46
CA LYS A 636 -9.34 3.52 -15.10
C LYS A 636 -9.28 2.64 -16.36
N PHE A 637 -10.17 1.68 -16.56
CA PHE A 637 -10.04 0.67 -17.59
C PHE A 637 -11.25 0.66 -18.54
N GLY A 638 -10.96 0.64 -19.83
CA GLY A 638 -11.97 0.61 -20.86
C GLY A 638 -11.37 0.50 -22.27
N PRO A 639 -12.23 0.50 -23.31
CA PRO A 639 -11.74 0.54 -24.69
C PRO A 639 -11.22 1.95 -25.03
N ASP A 640 -10.02 2.01 -25.61
CA ASP A 640 -9.52 3.26 -26.22
C ASP A 640 -10.29 3.64 -27.49
N ALA A 641 -9.93 4.73 -28.14
CA ALA A 641 -10.58 5.21 -29.37
C ALA A 641 -10.53 4.20 -30.54
N THR A 642 -9.67 3.17 -30.45
CA THR A 642 -9.60 2.07 -31.44
C THR A 642 -10.41 0.84 -31.03
N GLY A 643 -11.00 0.85 -29.84
CA GLY A 643 -11.72 -0.26 -29.21
C GLY A 643 -10.80 -1.26 -28.48
N THR A 644 -9.54 -0.93 -28.27
CA THR A 644 -8.59 -1.78 -27.53
C THR A 644 -8.76 -1.57 -26.02
N LEU A 645 -9.01 -2.65 -25.27
CA LEU A 645 -9.15 -2.63 -23.81
C LEU A 645 -7.81 -2.40 -23.14
N LYS A 646 -7.71 -1.36 -22.34
CA LYS A 646 -6.50 -0.98 -21.61
C LYS A 646 -6.81 -0.07 -20.42
N SER A 647 -5.81 0.16 -19.57
CA SER A 647 -5.85 1.26 -18.60
C SER A 647 -5.72 2.59 -19.34
N LEU A 648 -6.70 3.47 -19.15
CA LEU A 648 -6.82 4.75 -19.84
C LEU A 648 -6.10 5.84 -19.04
N GLN A 649 -5.36 6.70 -19.75
CA GLN A 649 -4.55 7.75 -19.13
C GLN A 649 -5.11 9.13 -19.46
N PRO A 650 -5.13 10.08 -18.49
CA PRO A 650 -5.53 11.46 -18.72
C PRO A 650 -4.53 12.18 -19.65
N SER A 651 -5.02 13.21 -20.35
CA SER A 651 -4.21 14.02 -21.26
C SER A 651 -3.87 15.40 -20.65
N TYR A 652 -3.61 15.44 -19.35
CA TYR A 652 -3.23 16.65 -18.65
C TYR A 652 -1.79 16.57 -18.16
N LYS A 653 -1.12 17.72 -18.13
CA LYS A 653 0.20 17.90 -17.51
C LYS A 653 0.24 19.20 -16.72
N LEU A 654 1.15 19.27 -15.77
CA LEU A 654 1.45 20.53 -15.08
C LEU A 654 2.02 21.54 -16.10
N LYS A 655 1.64 22.79 -16.01
CA LYS A 655 2.19 23.86 -16.84
C LYS A 655 3.65 24.13 -16.45
N ASP A 656 4.46 24.50 -17.45
CA ASP A 656 5.82 24.92 -17.23
C ASP A 656 5.88 26.41 -16.87
N GLY A 657 6.80 26.81 -15.95
CA GLY A 657 7.05 28.18 -15.56
C GLY A 657 6.21 28.68 -14.39
N GLU A 658 5.89 29.98 -14.38
CA GLU A 658 5.24 30.65 -13.29
C GLU A 658 3.83 31.11 -13.66
N ARG A 659 2.95 31.19 -12.66
CA ARG A 659 1.63 31.78 -12.78
C ARG A 659 1.74 33.26 -13.10
N PRO A 660 0.89 33.81 -13.97
CA PRO A 660 1.00 35.20 -14.41
C PRO A 660 0.48 36.24 -13.38
N GLY A 661 -0.02 35.78 -12.24
CA GLY A 661 -0.72 36.61 -11.28
C GLY A 661 0.19 37.56 -10.48
N ASP A 662 -0.44 38.54 -9.83
CA ASP A 662 0.20 39.55 -9.01
C ASP A 662 0.36 39.13 -7.53
N GLY A 663 -0.10 37.95 -7.18
CA GLY A 663 -0.15 37.43 -5.81
C GLY A 663 -1.19 38.10 -4.91
N ILE A 664 -1.97 39.02 -5.44
CA ILE A 664 -2.96 39.84 -4.71
C ILE A 664 -4.38 39.54 -5.21
N SER A 665 -4.61 39.65 -6.51
CA SER A 665 -5.88 39.37 -7.16
C SER A 665 -5.87 38.05 -7.97
N GLU A 666 -4.69 37.55 -8.24
CA GLU A 666 -4.41 36.28 -8.90
C GLU A 666 -3.19 35.62 -8.23
N PRO A 667 -3.12 34.27 -8.15
CA PRO A 667 -1.95 33.62 -7.57
C PRO A 667 -0.72 33.80 -8.45
N CYS A 668 0.42 33.97 -7.83
CA CYS A 668 1.73 34.04 -8.46
C CYS A 668 2.60 32.82 -8.10
N GLY A 669 3.87 32.81 -8.51
CA GLY A 669 4.82 31.73 -8.26
C GLY A 669 4.66 30.53 -9.20
N PRO A 670 5.44 29.48 -9.03
CA PRO A 670 5.48 28.35 -9.95
C PRO A 670 4.16 27.59 -9.97
N TYR A 671 3.89 26.94 -11.11
CA TYR A 671 2.79 26.01 -11.23
C TYR A 671 3.13 24.74 -10.41
N THR A 672 2.43 24.52 -9.31
CA THR A 672 2.66 23.39 -8.38
C THR A 672 1.55 22.35 -8.38
N GLY A 673 0.49 22.58 -9.14
CA GLY A 673 -0.73 21.79 -9.10
C GLY A 673 -1.70 22.21 -7.99
N LYS A 674 -1.39 23.26 -7.23
CA LYS A 674 -2.25 23.80 -6.18
C LYS A 674 -3.61 24.25 -6.67
N TYR A 675 -3.67 24.76 -7.88
CA TYR A 675 -4.90 25.19 -8.54
C TYR A 675 -5.23 24.30 -9.73
N THR A 676 -6.50 24.11 -10.01
CA THR A 676 -6.96 23.43 -11.23
C THR A 676 -6.31 24.03 -12.49
N ASN A 677 -6.12 25.35 -12.53
CA ASN A 677 -5.48 26.06 -13.65
C ASN A 677 -3.95 25.94 -13.70
N ASP A 678 -3.32 25.27 -12.76
CA ASP A 678 -1.90 24.90 -12.86
C ASP A 678 -1.67 23.85 -13.94
N TYR A 679 -2.72 23.10 -14.28
CA TYR A 679 -2.65 22.06 -15.30
C TYR A 679 -3.13 22.56 -16.66
N GLU A 680 -2.62 21.95 -17.71
CA GLU A 680 -3.09 22.17 -19.07
C GLU A 680 -3.39 20.85 -19.78
N TYR A 681 -4.46 20.87 -20.57
CA TYR A 681 -4.80 19.77 -21.45
C TYR A 681 -3.84 19.74 -22.64
N SER A 682 -3.29 18.57 -22.96
CA SER A 682 -2.35 18.36 -24.07
C SER A 682 -2.84 17.23 -24.97
N VAL A 683 -3.36 17.56 -26.13
CA VAL A 683 -3.90 16.59 -27.10
C VAL A 683 -2.88 15.50 -27.40
N GLY A 684 -3.26 14.24 -27.18
CA GLY A 684 -2.44 13.06 -27.49
C GLY A 684 -1.37 12.74 -26.44
N LEU A 685 -1.37 13.41 -25.28
CA LEU A 685 -0.52 13.05 -24.15
C LEU A 685 -0.95 11.71 -23.55
N GLY A 686 -2.27 11.56 -23.34
CA GLY A 686 -2.93 10.34 -22.87
C GLY A 686 -4.00 9.87 -23.84
N ASP A 687 -4.96 9.12 -23.34
CA ASP A 687 -6.08 8.54 -24.10
C ASP A 687 -7.34 9.40 -24.04
N LEU A 688 -7.48 10.16 -22.94
CA LEU A 688 -8.70 10.86 -22.57
C LEU A 688 -8.73 12.29 -23.15
N ASP A 689 -9.93 12.79 -23.37
CA ASP A 689 -10.18 14.16 -23.80
C ASP A 689 -10.10 15.19 -22.65
N GLU A 690 -10.40 16.45 -22.94
CA GLU A 690 -10.36 17.54 -21.95
C GLU A 690 -11.36 17.37 -20.80
N CYS A 691 -12.41 16.57 -20.96
CA CYS A 691 -13.37 16.26 -19.92
C CYS A 691 -13.05 14.97 -19.15
N ASN A 692 -11.86 14.40 -19.34
CA ASN A 692 -11.44 13.11 -18.82
C ASN A 692 -12.36 11.95 -19.23
N GLY A 693 -12.80 11.96 -20.46
CA GLY A 693 -13.63 10.95 -21.08
C GLY A 693 -13.11 10.51 -22.45
N ILE A 694 -13.84 9.66 -23.12
CA ILE A 694 -13.39 9.11 -24.41
C ILE A 694 -14.57 8.73 -25.30
N ASN A 695 -14.46 9.07 -26.60
CA ASN A 695 -15.36 8.57 -27.63
C ASN A 695 -15.00 7.12 -28.00
N SER A 696 -15.61 6.18 -27.29
CA SER A 696 -15.48 4.75 -27.55
C SER A 696 -16.75 4.03 -27.11
N SER A 697 -17.03 2.87 -27.73
CA SER A 697 -18.27 2.14 -27.47
C SER A 697 -18.10 1.16 -26.33
N ILE A 698 -19.06 1.22 -25.38
CA ILE A 698 -19.13 0.32 -24.26
C ILE A 698 -20.55 -0.18 -24.03
N THR A 699 -20.72 -1.44 -23.65
CA THR A 699 -22.02 -2.00 -23.26
C THR A 699 -21.98 -2.36 -21.78
N LEU A 700 -22.94 -1.83 -21.03
CA LEU A 700 -23.10 -2.04 -19.60
C LEU A 700 -24.45 -2.68 -19.29
N ASN A 701 -24.52 -3.42 -18.20
CA ASN A 701 -25.78 -3.88 -17.64
C ASN A 701 -26.23 -2.86 -16.58
N THR A 702 -27.32 -2.19 -16.85
CA THR A 702 -27.89 -1.12 -16.03
C THR A 702 -29.27 -1.52 -15.48
N ALA A 703 -29.91 -0.66 -14.71
CA ALA A 703 -31.31 -0.87 -14.30
C ALA A 703 -32.29 -1.00 -15.49
N ASN A 704 -31.93 -0.42 -16.66
CA ASN A 704 -32.70 -0.52 -17.91
C ASN A 704 -32.32 -1.76 -18.76
N GLY A 705 -31.52 -2.69 -18.23
CA GLY A 705 -31.02 -3.84 -18.96
C GLY A 705 -29.67 -3.57 -19.63
N SER A 706 -29.41 -4.21 -20.79
CA SER A 706 -28.14 -4.04 -21.50
C SER A 706 -28.17 -2.78 -22.38
N GLU A 707 -27.38 -1.78 -22.04
CA GLU A 707 -27.30 -0.51 -22.75
C GLU A 707 -25.92 -0.29 -23.35
N THR A 708 -25.88 0.34 -24.53
CA THR A 708 -24.63 0.68 -25.22
C THR A 708 -24.44 2.18 -25.29
N PHE A 709 -23.28 2.64 -24.78
CA PHE A 709 -22.88 4.04 -24.80
C PHE A 709 -21.74 4.24 -25.79
N THR A 710 -21.71 5.39 -26.45
CA THR A 710 -20.66 5.76 -27.42
C THR A 710 -19.60 6.69 -26.81
N TYR A 711 -19.81 7.11 -25.58
CA TYR A 711 -18.89 7.90 -24.78
C TYR A 711 -19.01 7.51 -23.32
N PHE A 712 -17.94 7.62 -22.57
CA PHE A 712 -17.93 7.46 -21.12
C PHE A 712 -16.82 8.31 -20.51
N TYR A 713 -17.02 8.70 -19.26
CA TYR A 713 -16.03 9.37 -18.43
C TYR A 713 -15.18 8.34 -17.67
N VAL A 714 -14.00 8.78 -17.22
CA VAL A 714 -13.05 7.89 -16.53
C VAL A 714 -12.53 8.55 -15.26
N VAL A 715 -12.56 7.80 -14.15
CA VAL A 715 -11.83 8.12 -12.93
C VAL A 715 -10.38 7.66 -13.11
N THR A 716 -9.41 8.53 -12.81
CA THR A 716 -7.97 8.25 -12.98
C THR A 716 -7.19 8.52 -11.70
N SER A 717 -5.96 8.02 -11.57
CA SER A 717 -5.13 8.25 -10.38
C SER A 717 -4.36 9.56 -10.39
N THR A 718 -4.22 10.19 -11.55
CA THR A 718 -3.54 11.46 -11.74
C THR A 718 -4.50 12.51 -12.22
N PHE A 719 -4.12 13.78 -12.13
CA PHE A 719 -4.98 14.90 -12.52
C PHE A 719 -5.46 14.81 -13.99
N PRO A 720 -6.75 15.08 -14.23
CA PRO A 720 -7.83 15.23 -13.27
C PRO A 720 -8.30 13.85 -12.79
N GLN A 721 -8.31 13.59 -11.49
CA GLN A 721 -8.78 12.30 -10.98
C GLN A 721 -10.24 12.04 -11.31
N LEU A 722 -11.04 13.11 -11.32
CA LEU A 722 -12.45 13.13 -11.70
C LEU A 722 -12.68 14.06 -12.89
N PRO A 723 -13.70 13.83 -13.72
CA PRO A 723 -14.02 14.67 -14.88
C PRO A 723 -14.26 16.14 -14.53
N ARG A 724 -13.87 17.07 -15.42
CA ARG A 724 -13.91 18.52 -15.18
C ARG A 724 -14.86 19.28 -16.08
N CYS A 725 -15.56 18.62 -16.99
CA CYS A 725 -16.58 19.21 -17.86
C CYS A 725 -17.56 18.15 -18.36
N PHE A 726 -18.68 18.60 -18.88
CA PHE A 726 -19.67 17.77 -19.53
C PHE A 726 -19.55 17.85 -21.05
N VAL A 727 -19.76 16.73 -21.73
CA VAL A 727 -19.84 16.65 -23.20
C VAL A 727 -21.29 16.59 -23.69
N GLY A 728 -22.22 16.25 -22.79
CA GLY A 728 -23.67 16.23 -23.02
C GLY A 728 -24.37 17.38 -22.32
N THR A 729 -25.71 17.36 -22.37
CA THR A 729 -26.55 18.32 -21.63
C THR A 729 -26.83 17.74 -20.24
N ARG A 730 -26.32 18.38 -19.22
CA ARG A 730 -26.56 17.98 -17.82
C ARG A 730 -28.01 18.28 -17.43
N ASP A 731 -28.57 17.47 -16.57
CA ASP A 731 -29.86 17.73 -15.96
C ASP A 731 -29.78 18.80 -14.85
N THR A 732 -30.87 19.55 -14.67
CA THR A 732 -30.91 20.64 -13.70
C THR A 732 -31.03 20.19 -12.26
N THR A 733 -31.45 18.95 -11.98
CA THR A 733 -31.51 18.39 -10.62
C THR A 733 -30.16 18.33 -9.96
N PHE A 734 -29.08 18.27 -10.74
CA PHE A 734 -27.71 18.32 -10.23
C PHE A 734 -27.20 19.73 -9.88
N ALA A 735 -27.99 20.78 -10.09
CA ALA A 735 -27.61 22.14 -9.69
C ALA A 735 -27.86 22.42 -8.20
N ASP A 736 -28.92 21.81 -7.65
CA ASP A 736 -29.26 21.82 -6.22
C ASP A 736 -29.91 20.48 -5.90
N PRO A 737 -29.11 19.45 -5.71
CA PRO A 737 -29.61 18.08 -5.70
C PRO A 737 -30.34 17.69 -4.42
N GLN A 738 -30.15 18.41 -3.31
CA GLN A 738 -30.73 18.03 -2.02
C GLN A 738 -32.22 18.30 -1.95
N ILE A 739 -32.98 17.28 -1.58
CA ILE A 739 -34.41 17.34 -1.24
C ILE A 739 -34.61 17.25 0.26
N THR A 740 -35.74 17.72 0.75
CA THR A 740 -36.07 17.68 2.18
C THR A 740 -37.21 16.70 2.42
N GLY A 741 -37.14 15.96 3.46
CA GLY A 741 -38.15 15.01 3.93
C GLY A 741 -37.71 14.40 5.25
N THR A 742 -38.60 13.64 5.87
CA THR A 742 -38.31 12.88 7.09
C THR A 742 -38.37 11.39 6.75
N ASP A 743 -37.45 10.65 7.20
CA ASP A 743 -37.41 9.19 7.24
C ASP A 743 -37.78 8.82 8.67
N ASN A 744 -39.00 8.36 8.90
CA ASN A 744 -39.54 8.15 10.23
C ASN A 744 -39.22 6.75 10.80
N ASP A 745 -38.92 5.77 9.97
CA ASP A 745 -38.64 4.39 10.37
C ASP A 745 -37.18 3.98 10.21
N GLY A 746 -36.35 4.83 9.55
CA GLY A 746 -34.91 4.67 9.48
C GLY A 746 -34.44 3.69 8.40
N ASP A 747 -35.26 3.46 7.35
CA ASP A 747 -34.89 2.56 6.25
C ASP A 747 -34.15 3.23 5.12
N GLY A 748 -34.00 4.57 5.16
CA GLY A 748 -33.28 5.39 4.21
C GLY A 748 -34.14 6.06 3.14
N PHE A 749 -35.48 5.86 3.15
CA PHE A 749 -36.42 6.55 2.28
C PHE A 749 -37.24 7.55 3.08
N ILE A 750 -37.48 8.73 2.52
CA ILE A 750 -38.36 9.75 3.12
C ILE A 750 -39.81 9.57 2.64
N GLU A 751 -40.77 10.16 3.36
CA GLU A 751 -42.21 10.08 3.11
C GLU A 751 -42.64 10.34 1.64
N ALA A 752 -41.83 11.02 0.85
CA ALA A 752 -42.09 11.28 -0.56
C ALA A 752 -41.81 10.09 -1.48
N PHE A 753 -40.99 9.15 -1.06
CA PHE A 753 -40.56 7.95 -1.81
C PHE A 753 -41.00 6.65 -1.16
N ASP A 754 -41.38 6.71 0.12
CA ASP A 754 -41.84 5.57 0.90
C ASP A 754 -43.35 5.57 0.97
N CYS A 755 -43.99 4.44 0.68
CA CYS A 755 -45.46 4.31 0.72
C CYS A 755 -45.96 3.94 2.13
N ASP A 756 -45.12 3.58 3.07
CA ASP A 756 -45.43 3.45 4.50
C ASP A 756 -44.24 3.82 5.40
N ASP A 757 -43.87 5.08 5.42
CA ASP A 757 -42.75 5.70 6.21
C ASP A 757 -42.90 5.52 7.75
N THR A 758 -43.53 4.44 8.17
CA THR A 758 -43.62 3.99 9.56
C THR A 758 -43.27 2.51 9.71
N ASN A 759 -42.86 1.88 8.62
CA ASN A 759 -42.59 0.44 8.57
C ASN A 759 -41.42 0.10 7.64
N ALA A 760 -40.22 0.10 8.16
CA ALA A 760 -38.97 -0.10 7.47
C ALA A 760 -38.81 -1.37 6.57
N ILE A 761 -39.87 -2.18 6.48
CA ILE A 761 -39.90 -3.32 5.53
C ILE A 761 -40.71 -3.00 4.27
N ILE A 762 -41.33 -1.83 4.19
CA ILE A 762 -42.14 -1.32 3.07
C ILE A 762 -41.42 -0.09 2.52
N ASN A 763 -40.71 -0.25 1.40
CA ASN A 763 -39.95 0.80 0.75
C ASN A 763 -39.64 0.42 -0.71
N PRO A 764 -39.22 1.33 -1.60
CA PRO A 764 -38.97 1.03 -3.01
C PRO A 764 -37.94 -0.06 -3.33
N LEU A 765 -37.11 -0.43 -2.37
CA LEU A 765 -36.16 -1.55 -2.50
C LEU A 765 -36.64 -2.85 -1.86
N ALA A 766 -37.78 -2.84 -1.17
CA ALA A 766 -38.32 -4.02 -0.53
C ALA A 766 -38.72 -5.09 -1.56
N THR A 767 -38.72 -6.32 -1.13
CA THR A 767 -39.16 -7.45 -1.97
C THR A 767 -40.65 -7.68 -1.78
N GLU A 768 -41.43 -7.56 -2.84
CA GLU A 768 -42.84 -7.86 -2.88
C GLU A 768 -43.18 -9.26 -2.36
N ILE A 769 -44.10 -9.40 -1.40
CA ILE A 769 -44.54 -10.67 -0.83
C ILE A 769 -45.83 -11.11 -1.49
N PRO A 770 -45.85 -12.07 -2.40
CA PRO A 770 -47.05 -12.47 -3.15
C PRO A 770 -48.19 -12.92 -2.23
N GLY A 771 -49.35 -12.28 -2.41
CA GLY A 771 -50.63 -12.73 -1.83
C GLY A 771 -50.96 -12.17 -0.45
N ASN A 772 -50.22 -11.22 0.11
CA ASN A 772 -50.50 -10.58 1.38
C ASN A 772 -51.38 -9.30 1.25
N SER A 773 -51.58 -8.77 0.03
CA SER A 773 -52.29 -7.52 -0.27
C SER A 773 -51.63 -6.25 0.26
N ILE A 774 -50.31 -6.32 0.54
CA ILE A 774 -49.48 -5.17 0.84
C ILE A 774 -48.57 -4.94 -0.36
N ASP A 775 -48.34 -3.70 -0.72
CA ASP A 775 -47.37 -3.29 -1.75
C ASP A 775 -46.07 -2.94 -1.03
N GLU A 776 -45.22 -3.94 -0.82
CA GLU A 776 -43.99 -3.76 -0.06
C GLU A 776 -42.96 -2.93 -0.83
N ASN A 777 -42.97 -2.97 -2.16
CA ASN A 777 -41.97 -2.28 -2.98
C ASN A 777 -42.46 -0.96 -3.59
N CYS A 778 -43.63 -0.49 -3.16
CA CYS A 778 -44.21 0.81 -3.56
C CYS A 778 -44.42 1.03 -5.08
N ASP A 779 -44.51 -0.06 -5.86
CA ASP A 779 -44.68 0.00 -7.33
C ASP A 779 -46.12 0.02 -7.83
N LEU A 780 -47.10 0.08 -6.91
CA LEU A 780 -48.54 0.02 -7.12
C LEU A 780 -49.03 -1.29 -7.77
N SER A 781 -48.20 -2.29 -7.82
CA SER A 781 -48.58 -3.59 -8.38
C SER A 781 -48.79 -4.63 -7.27
N LEU A 782 -50.00 -4.69 -6.73
CA LEU A 782 -50.44 -5.84 -5.92
C LEU A 782 -50.47 -7.09 -6.79
N THR A 783 -49.32 -7.61 -7.18
CA THR A 783 -49.31 -8.74 -8.10
C THR A 783 -49.60 -10.05 -7.40
N LEU A 784 -50.82 -10.52 -7.63
CA LEU A 784 -51.16 -11.95 -7.71
C LEU A 784 -50.41 -12.61 -8.88
N SER A 785 -49.21 -12.16 -9.25
CA SER A 785 -48.57 -12.74 -10.40
C SER A 785 -47.91 -14.05 -10.04
N ILE A 786 -48.40 -15.11 -10.61
CA ILE A 786 -47.60 -16.31 -10.85
C ILE A 786 -46.35 -15.82 -11.61
N LYS A 787 -45.23 -15.66 -10.90
CA LYS A 787 -43.96 -15.26 -11.53
C LYS A 787 -43.66 -16.16 -12.69
N THR A 788 -43.51 -15.60 -13.88
CA THR A 788 -43.17 -16.38 -15.09
C THR A 788 -41.69 -16.71 -15.06
N TYR A 789 -41.26 -17.63 -15.92
CA TYR A 789 -39.87 -18.08 -16.07
C TYR A 789 -38.89 -16.89 -16.26
N GLU A 790 -39.33 -15.77 -16.84
CA GLU A 790 -38.53 -14.56 -17.11
C GLU A 790 -38.30 -13.69 -15.87
N ASP A 791 -39.08 -13.85 -14.82
CA ASP A 791 -38.94 -13.07 -13.58
C ASP A 791 -37.85 -13.61 -12.64
N PHE A 792 -37.39 -14.84 -12.86
CA PHE A 792 -36.37 -15.46 -12.04
C PHE A 792 -34.98 -15.28 -12.67
N LYS A 793 -34.23 -14.34 -12.17
CA LYS A 793 -32.84 -14.10 -12.59
C LYS A 793 -31.87 -14.59 -11.52
N LEU A 794 -31.00 -15.52 -11.87
CA LEU A 794 -29.87 -15.90 -11.04
C LEU A 794 -28.59 -15.54 -11.80
N GLN A 795 -27.78 -14.74 -11.20
CA GLN A 795 -26.47 -14.36 -11.74
C GLN A 795 -25.35 -15.23 -11.18
N VAL A 796 -24.39 -15.53 -12.02
CA VAL A 796 -23.22 -16.37 -11.67
C VAL A 796 -21.97 -15.61 -12.06
N TYR A 797 -21.21 -15.14 -11.09
CA TYR A 797 -19.99 -14.41 -11.34
C TYR A 797 -18.87 -14.72 -10.32
N PRO A 798 -17.62 -14.38 -10.55
CA PRO A 798 -17.13 -13.94 -11.85
C PRO A 798 -17.15 -15.06 -12.87
N ASN A 799 -17.47 -14.77 -14.12
CA ASN A 799 -17.43 -15.74 -15.21
C ASN A 799 -16.86 -15.07 -16.48
N PRO A 800 -15.62 -15.33 -16.85
CA PRO A 800 -14.74 -16.45 -16.44
C PRO A 800 -14.14 -16.36 -15.03
N SER A 801 -13.99 -17.49 -14.35
CA SER A 801 -13.45 -17.61 -13.00
C SER A 801 -12.25 -18.55 -12.89
N ALA A 802 -11.36 -18.26 -11.94
CA ALA A 802 -10.21 -19.11 -11.62
C ALA A 802 -10.49 -20.09 -10.46
N SER A 803 -11.22 -19.72 -9.43
CA SER A 803 -11.37 -20.53 -8.21
C SER A 803 -12.79 -20.62 -7.68
N MET A 804 -13.53 -19.53 -7.64
CA MET A 804 -14.82 -19.44 -6.97
C MET A 804 -15.87 -18.84 -7.90
N LEU A 805 -17.11 -19.25 -7.76
CA LEU A 805 -18.27 -18.64 -8.36
C LEU A 805 -19.21 -18.22 -7.25
N ARG A 806 -19.73 -17.03 -7.30
CA ARG A 806 -20.83 -16.56 -6.47
C ARG A 806 -22.13 -16.62 -7.26
N LEU A 807 -23.19 -17.03 -6.61
CA LEU A 807 -24.53 -17.08 -7.16
C LEU A 807 -25.39 -16.04 -6.44
N ILE A 808 -25.90 -15.07 -7.17
CA ILE A 808 -26.85 -14.09 -6.65
C ILE A 808 -28.19 -14.35 -7.31
N SER A 809 -29.20 -14.57 -6.50
CA SER A 809 -30.58 -14.67 -6.92
C SER A 809 -31.35 -13.42 -6.49
N ASN A 810 -32.25 -12.94 -7.33
CA ASN A 810 -33.25 -11.93 -6.97
C ASN A 810 -34.45 -12.53 -6.25
N PHE A 811 -34.30 -13.70 -5.63
CA PHE A 811 -35.42 -14.43 -5.03
C PHE A 811 -34.92 -15.37 -3.91
N GLU A 812 -35.76 -15.58 -2.91
CA GLU A 812 -35.57 -16.55 -1.81
C GLU A 812 -36.32 -17.87 -2.10
N LEU A 813 -35.81 -18.64 -3.03
CA LEU A 813 -36.30 -20.02 -3.25
C LEU A 813 -35.15 -21.00 -3.05
N GLU A 814 -35.46 -22.15 -2.47
CA GLU A 814 -34.50 -23.27 -2.42
C GLU A 814 -34.23 -23.77 -3.82
N TYR A 815 -32.94 -23.89 -4.16
CA TYR A 815 -32.50 -24.46 -5.42
C TYR A 815 -31.40 -25.49 -5.19
N SER A 816 -31.29 -26.42 -6.13
CA SER A 816 -30.15 -27.31 -6.23
C SER A 816 -29.41 -27.07 -7.53
N LEU A 817 -28.14 -27.44 -7.56
CA LEU A 817 -27.33 -27.25 -8.75
C LEU A 817 -26.55 -28.49 -9.14
N LYS A 818 -26.31 -28.62 -10.44
CA LYS A 818 -25.46 -29.63 -11.02
C LYS A 818 -24.45 -29.02 -11.97
N PHE A 819 -23.21 -29.44 -11.84
CA PHE A 819 -22.11 -28.96 -12.64
C PHE A 819 -21.64 -30.02 -13.61
N TYR A 820 -21.55 -29.69 -14.88
CA TYR A 820 -21.27 -30.64 -15.96
C TYR A 820 -20.04 -30.19 -16.77
N ASP A 821 -19.27 -31.14 -17.29
CA ASP A 821 -18.24 -30.88 -18.29
C ASP A 821 -18.85 -30.63 -19.69
N LEU A 822 -17.99 -30.29 -20.66
CA LEU A 822 -18.42 -30.02 -22.04
C LEU A 822 -19.06 -31.24 -22.74
N ALA A 823 -18.76 -32.47 -22.28
CA ALA A 823 -19.35 -33.71 -22.78
C ALA A 823 -20.69 -34.06 -22.08
N GLY A 824 -21.17 -33.23 -21.16
CA GLY A 824 -22.42 -33.49 -20.42
C GLY A 824 -22.26 -34.43 -19.25
N LYS A 825 -21.05 -34.79 -18.83
CA LYS A 825 -20.80 -35.61 -17.66
C LYS A 825 -20.96 -34.82 -16.39
N LEU A 826 -21.76 -35.29 -15.44
CA LEU A 826 -21.89 -34.66 -14.12
C LEU A 826 -20.56 -34.72 -13.35
N ILE A 827 -20.11 -33.59 -12.88
CA ILE A 827 -18.88 -33.43 -12.09
C ILE A 827 -19.21 -33.43 -10.60
N PHE A 828 -20.15 -32.62 -10.18
CA PHE A 828 -20.68 -32.58 -8.82
C PHE A 828 -22.10 -32.01 -8.80
N GLN A 829 -22.77 -32.14 -7.66
CA GLN A 829 -24.04 -31.47 -7.37
C GLN A 829 -24.00 -30.91 -5.94
N LYS A 830 -24.77 -29.86 -5.71
CA LYS A 830 -25.03 -29.28 -4.40
C LYS A 830 -26.52 -28.97 -4.25
N ASP A 831 -27.02 -29.16 -3.06
CA ASP A 831 -28.38 -28.84 -2.67
C ASP A 831 -28.34 -27.73 -1.61
N ASN A 832 -29.48 -27.17 -1.20
CA ASN A 832 -29.64 -26.13 -0.19
C ASN A 832 -29.06 -24.75 -0.58
N SER A 833 -29.35 -24.30 -1.79
CA SER A 833 -29.10 -22.92 -2.28
C SER A 833 -27.71 -22.37 -1.96
N PRO A 834 -26.63 -23.00 -2.42
CA PRO A 834 -25.30 -22.53 -2.07
C PRO A 834 -25.01 -21.18 -2.73
N GLU A 835 -24.63 -20.20 -1.95
CA GLU A 835 -24.22 -18.88 -2.44
C GLU A 835 -22.86 -18.94 -3.18
N PHE A 836 -21.97 -19.80 -2.73
CA PHE A 836 -20.63 -19.95 -3.30
C PHE A 836 -20.33 -21.36 -3.79
N ILE A 837 -19.65 -21.44 -4.95
CA ILE A 837 -19.21 -22.71 -5.55
C ILE A 837 -17.71 -22.65 -5.82
N SER A 838 -16.92 -23.46 -5.12
CA SER A 838 -15.52 -23.63 -5.48
C SER A 838 -15.36 -24.50 -6.74
N ILE A 839 -14.66 -23.96 -7.72
CA ILE A 839 -14.27 -24.64 -8.96
C ILE A 839 -12.74 -24.76 -9.09
N GLU A 840 -12.00 -24.46 -8.01
CA GLU A 840 -10.53 -24.46 -7.98
C GLU A 840 -9.95 -25.79 -8.44
N HIS A 841 -10.55 -26.89 -8.00
CA HIS A 841 -10.14 -28.27 -8.32
C HIS A 841 -10.39 -28.70 -9.76
N LEU A 842 -11.08 -27.88 -10.58
CA LEU A 842 -11.41 -28.21 -11.94
C LEU A 842 -10.31 -27.82 -12.92
N PRO A 843 -10.00 -28.61 -13.95
CA PRO A 843 -9.14 -28.22 -15.04
C PRO A 843 -9.68 -26.98 -15.77
N LYS A 844 -8.79 -26.24 -16.46
CA LYS A 844 -9.23 -25.19 -17.39
C LYS A 844 -10.21 -25.76 -18.41
N GLY A 845 -11.26 -25.01 -18.68
CA GLY A 845 -12.23 -25.47 -19.67
C GLY A 845 -13.56 -24.75 -19.60
N VAL A 846 -14.45 -25.20 -20.45
CA VAL A 846 -15.84 -24.77 -20.46
C VAL A 846 -16.69 -25.83 -19.76
N TYR A 847 -17.56 -25.34 -18.89
CA TYR A 847 -18.46 -26.15 -18.08
C TYR A 847 -19.88 -25.61 -18.19
N PHE A 848 -20.84 -26.40 -17.74
CA PHE A 848 -22.24 -25.98 -17.63
C PHE A 848 -22.71 -26.15 -16.20
N LEU A 849 -23.17 -25.08 -15.61
CA LEU A 849 -23.86 -25.06 -14.33
C LEU A 849 -25.36 -25.05 -14.61
N LYS A 850 -26.04 -26.09 -14.22
CA LYS A 850 -27.49 -26.18 -14.30
C LYS A 850 -28.08 -26.09 -12.89
N ILE A 851 -28.99 -25.14 -12.73
CA ILE A 851 -29.63 -24.82 -11.48
C ILE A 851 -31.08 -25.25 -11.59
N PHE A 852 -31.58 -25.97 -10.60
CA PHE A 852 -32.89 -26.52 -10.57
C PHE A 852 -33.70 -25.88 -9.46
N PHE A 853 -34.87 -25.42 -9.84
CA PHE A 853 -35.92 -24.91 -8.97
C PHE A 853 -37.09 -25.89 -9.06
N ASP A 854 -38.05 -25.86 -8.17
CA ASP A 854 -39.14 -26.86 -8.09
C ASP A 854 -39.74 -27.25 -9.44
N ASN A 855 -39.99 -26.31 -10.34
CA ASN A 855 -40.70 -26.56 -11.61
C ASN A 855 -39.92 -26.16 -12.87
N PHE A 856 -38.71 -25.63 -12.77
CA PHE A 856 -37.89 -25.21 -13.91
C PHE A 856 -36.40 -25.31 -13.65
N SER A 857 -35.57 -25.06 -14.68
CA SER A 857 -34.12 -25.02 -14.52
C SER A 857 -33.49 -23.97 -15.42
N GLN A 858 -32.40 -23.31 -14.92
CA GLN A 858 -31.55 -22.45 -15.70
C GLN A 858 -30.20 -23.09 -15.96
N THR A 859 -29.56 -22.76 -17.08
CA THR A 859 -28.25 -23.27 -17.43
C THR A 859 -27.29 -22.13 -17.75
N HIS A 860 -26.17 -22.04 -17.03
CA HIS A 860 -25.13 -21.05 -17.24
C HIS A 860 -23.87 -21.71 -17.81
N LYS A 861 -23.28 -21.10 -18.80
CA LYS A 861 -21.99 -21.50 -19.34
C LYS A 861 -20.89 -20.91 -18.45
N ILE A 862 -20.05 -21.75 -17.87
CA ILE A 862 -18.97 -21.35 -16.98
C ILE A 862 -17.63 -21.54 -17.69
N ILE A 863 -16.78 -20.53 -17.65
CA ILE A 863 -15.43 -20.58 -18.22
C ILE A 863 -14.44 -20.58 -17.05
N LYS A 864 -13.76 -21.73 -16.85
CA LYS A 864 -12.67 -21.86 -15.87
C LYS A 864 -11.37 -21.36 -16.49
N LYS A 865 -10.84 -20.28 -15.92
CA LYS A 865 -9.47 -19.77 -16.20
C LYS A 865 -8.47 -20.51 -15.31
N TYR A 866 -7.22 -20.51 -15.61
CA TYR A 866 -6.03 -21.01 -14.88
C TYR A 866 -6.20 -22.07 -13.79
#